data_d32704b2ea63c07e5d62118aa8036397
#
_entry.id   d32704b2ea63c07e5d62118aa8036397
#
_cell.length_a   1.000
_cell.length_b   1.000
_cell.length_c   1.000
_cell.angle_alpha   90.00
_cell.angle_beta   90.00
_cell.angle_gamma   90.00
#
_symmetry.space_group_name_H-M   'P 1'
#
loop_
_entity.id
_entity.type
_entity.pdbx_description
1 polymer ?
#
loop_
_entity_poly.entity_id
_entity_poly.type
_entity_poly.pdbx_seq_one_letter_code
_entity_poly.pdbx_strand_id
1 'polypeptide(L)'
;MTDRNGFVELGSLLILVIALLLQGCGGSGSGGGTTGNPPAAPTGLTATAGAGQVSLSWTASSGATSYNVLRGTADGGPYTQVGTSTATSYMDTNVTNGTTYYYVVTAVNSWGQSGNSNQISATPVPPPPAAPTNLTATAGNGQVSLSWTASKGASSYHVKRGTANGGPYSTIASPTATNYTDSTVTNGTTYYYVVTAVNAGGESGNSNQVSATPTGSFSGVAVDVNVLANRHTISPYIYGGAFPNDTTAISDSGLTVVRWGGNASSTYNWKLFTDNADNDYYFEDFTFCGLGVYPTCSDSDSAQFIKDVKAAGSQPLMTMVMLPWVAQSPEQSIQQGSGSNNYHWVFSVSQDGACSSKVDPYNTDAGINLESDCATTMVASSAQLNRTYYPLLDDHTQTCQAGTCEYRSDWAAALSTAFGSGTCSIPYSSITSCHFYDMDNEIDIWGGTHVDVHPNPSGYDELANTYWTEATKLKTWDTQAVRLGPVSCCWWFYWNGANGNDKNAHGGVDFLPWWLNEIYWQDQIASTRSLDIFDIHAYPDGPDTSGYSQAQKQALAVSIYRDYWDPTLVSPSGTINQQYTTYIQPNKTIAFRIPRMRAIANMIYPGTPLAFTEWSAAFAGESDFSTALGDADAYGILGRERMSLSTRWTAPQAANPNYQALKLYTNYDGSHHGFAPISVSATNNGDPNLFSSYAAVSADGKTLTLMVLNKDPQNSAQVQFALSGFNPASFVSYTLVVSAPNTITASSSQPWSAIQTFAPYSATVLVVTGSLANTPSSDWDLNPDVIMVPESGTVTLQPKLTSGTANVTLSSAVFDSFEGASACGGTLTLTDPVITPSQSGTITVNAGGVPGFCHFTVTGSDGTVTQTEGGWIVVGNPPADLAVSGGNNQSGNVGTTLPEPLAVTLTPGQSGGTATGASILFTTSAGTLSNGTTSGPKVIALTNSSGVASVTLTLPGTPQTVNVQAEAPYALGHAIANFTETAQ
;
A
#
# COMPACT_ATOMS: atom_id res chain seq x y z
N MET A 1 9.24 -39.12 16.50
CA MET A 1 9.39 -39.96 17.72
C MET A 1 8.24 -39.55 18.60
N THR A 2 7.17 -40.31 18.51
CA THR A 2 6.63 -41.24 19.54
C THR A 2 6.25 -40.49 20.83
N ASP A 3 5.11 -40.61 21.41
CA ASP A 3 3.97 -41.54 21.28
C ASP A 3 2.89 -41.08 22.26
N ARG A 4 1.68 -41.16 21.89
CA ARG A 4 0.57 -42.00 22.35
C ARG A 4 -0.23 -41.62 23.60
N ASN A 5 -1.51 -41.43 23.33
CA ASN A 5 -2.69 -42.18 23.80
C ASN A 5 -3.01 -42.31 25.31
N GLY A 6 -4.27 -42.08 25.59
CA GLY A 6 -4.93 -42.49 26.79
C GLY A 6 -6.44 -42.42 26.73
N PHE A 7 -7.08 -43.29 25.91
CA PHE A 7 -8.48 -43.68 26.08
C PHE A 7 -8.60 -44.59 27.34
N VAL A 8 -9.61 -44.42 28.15
CA VAL A 8 -10.12 -45.45 29.05
C VAL A 8 -11.64 -45.48 29.00
N GLU A 9 -12.14 -46.48 28.30
CA GLU A 9 -13.47 -47.08 28.54
C GLU A 9 -13.40 -47.96 29.78
N LEU A 10 -14.48 -48.01 30.53
CA LEU A 10 -14.86 -49.12 31.43
C LEU A 10 -16.36 -49.32 31.30
N GLY A 11 -16.91 -50.32 30.74
CA GLY A 11 -16.65 -51.77 30.96
C GLY A 11 -17.60 -52.31 32.04
N SER A 12 -18.78 -52.73 31.54
CA SER A 12 -19.81 -53.49 32.31
C SER A 12 -19.21 -54.72 32.99
N LEU A 13 -19.56 -55.03 34.26
CA LEU A 13 -19.38 -56.34 34.87
C LEU A 13 -20.70 -56.87 35.36
N LEU A 14 -21.17 -57.90 34.65
CA LEU A 14 -22.25 -58.81 34.95
C LEU A 14 -21.73 -59.90 35.87
N ILE A 15 -22.29 -60.06 37.03
CA ILE A 15 -22.07 -61.31 37.85
C ILE A 15 -23.38 -61.99 38.05
N LEU A 16 -23.44 -63.18 37.46
CA LEU A 16 -24.40 -64.24 37.60
C LEU A 16 -23.94 -65.16 38.74
N VAL A 17 -24.79 -65.43 39.71
CA VAL A 17 -24.58 -66.52 40.65
C VAL A 17 -25.80 -67.42 40.70
N ILE A 18 -25.57 -68.63 40.33
CA ILE A 18 -26.49 -69.81 40.23
C ILE A 18 -26.71 -70.43 41.61
N ALA A 19 -27.93 -70.86 41.79
CA ALA A 19 -28.46 -71.68 42.89
C ALA A 19 -27.84 -73.04 43.00
N LEU A 20 -27.85 -73.66 44.14
CA LEU A 20 -28.12 -75.10 44.30
C LEU A 20 -28.65 -75.41 45.71
N LEU A 21 -29.88 -75.92 45.74
CA LEU A 21 -30.46 -77.16 46.29
C LEU A 21 -29.75 -77.81 47.46
N LEU A 22 -30.49 -78.13 48.54
CA LEU A 22 -31.03 -79.43 48.79
C LEU A 22 -31.64 -79.49 50.17
N GLN A 23 -32.89 -79.96 50.12
CA GLN A 23 -33.56 -81.09 50.91
C GLN A 23 -33.38 -81.12 52.41
N GLY A 24 -34.51 -81.26 53.05
CA GLY A 24 -34.72 -81.99 54.27
C GLY A 24 -36.10 -81.95 54.85
N CYS A 25 -36.81 -82.90 54.60
CA CYS A 25 -38.05 -83.45 55.13
C CYS A 25 -38.54 -83.07 56.52
N GLY A 26 -39.88 -82.93 56.61
CA GLY A 26 -40.67 -83.65 57.55
C GLY A 26 -41.29 -82.87 58.69
N GLY A 27 -42.60 -82.81 58.75
CA GLY A 27 -43.34 -82.53 59.95
C GLY A 27 -44.70 -81.82 59.70
N SER A 28 -45.69 -82.63 59.55
CA SER A 28 -47.10 -82.19 59.54
C SER A 28 -47.53 -81.45 60.81
N GLY A 29 -48.23 -80.41 60.65
CA GLY A 29 -48.91 -79.64 61.72
C GLY A 29 -49.92 -78.67 61.16
N SER A 30 -51.13 -79.03 61.38
CA SER A 30 -52.39 -78.41 60.98
C SER A 30 -52.61 -77.02 61.27
N GLY A 31 -53.23 -76.31 60.35
CA GLY A 31 -54.29 -75.39 60.59
C GLY A 31 -54.08 -74.00 61.18
N GLY A 32 -54.18 -73.06 60.44
CA GLY A 32 -54.41 -71.65 60.84
C GLY A 32 -54.21 -70.79 59.66
N GLY A 33 -55.29 -70.50 58.89
CA GLY A 33 -55.24 -69.49 57.80
C GLY A 33 -55.00 -68.11 58.40
N THR A 34 -53.75 -67.61 58.29
CA THR A 34 -53.48 -66.22 58.53
C THR A 34 -53.85 -65.45 57.28
N THR A 35 -55.03 -64.87 57.37
CA THR A 35 -55.37 -63.78 56.41
C THR A 35 -54.38 -62.65 56.63
N GLY A 36 -53.32 -62.67 55.79
CA GLY A 36 -52.40 -61.52 55.79
C GLY A 36 -53.06 -60.29 55.21
N ASN A 37 -52.85 -59.11 55.75
CA ASN A 37 -53.36 -57.88 55.23
C ASN A 37 -52.35 -57.21 54.33
N PRO A 38 -52.78 -56.38 53.39
CA PRO A 38 -51.88 -55.43 52.69
C PRO A 38 -51.09 -54.64 53.71
N PRO A 39 -49.82 -54.20 53.32
CA PRO A 39 -49.01 -53.39 54.21
C PRO A 39 -49.73 -52.11 54.61
N ALA A 40 -49.28 -51.42 55.69
CA ALA A 40 -49.73 -50.08 55.95
C ALA A 40 -49.18 -49.12 54.86
N ALA A 41 -49.88 -48.01 54.63
CA ALA A 41 -49.40 -47.00 53.67
C ALA A 41 -47.99 -46.46 54.13
N PRO A 42 -47.07 -46.28 53.19
CA PRO A 42 -45.79 -45.60 53.50
C PRO A 42 -45.98 -44.25 54.10
N THR A 43 -45.07 -43.82 54.99
CA THR A 43 -45.13 -42.55 55.64
C THR A 43 -43.83 -41.76 55.38
N GLY A 44 -43.83 -40.47 55.65
CA GLY A 44 -42.62 -39.65 55.54
C GLY A 44 -42.11 -39.53 54.12
N LEU A 45 -42.99 -39.60 53.12
CA LEU A 45 -42.57 -39.35 51.74
C LEU A 45 -42.08 -37.94 51.59
N THR A 46 -40.85 -37.84 51.08
CA THR A 46 -40.17 -36.59 50.71
C THR A 46 -39.75 -36.62 49.25
N ALA A 47 -39.61 -35.41 48.67
CA ALA A 47 -39.16 -35.26 47.29
C ALA A 47 -38.11 -34.18 47.21
N THR A 48 -37.05 -34.42 46.45
CA THR A 48 -36.01 -33.45 46.09
C THR A 48 -35.97 -33.29 44.59
N ALA A 49 -36.26 -32.08 44.11
CA ALA A 49 -36.18 -31.71 42.74
C ALA A 49 -34.72 -31.52 42.28
N GLY A 50 -34.36 -32.08 41.14
CA GLY A 50 -33.09 -31.92 40.45
C GLY A 50 -33.29 -31.52 38.99
N ALA A 51 -32.21 -31.50 38.24
CA ALA A 51 -32.26 -31.19 36.82
C ALA A 51 -32.79 -32.40 36.01
N GLY A 52 -34.05 -32.27 35.55
CA GLY A 52 -34.71 -33.35 34.80
C GLY A 52 -35.00 -34.60 35.63
N GLN A 53 -35.01 -34.50 36.95
CA GLN A 53 -35.28 -35.61 37.83
C GLN A 53 -35.92 -35.21 39.16
N VAL A 54 -36.60 -36.18 39.79
CA VAL A 54 -37.08 -36.01 41.18
C VAL A 54 -36.62 -37.23 41.98
N SER A 55 -35.92 -37.02 43.05
CA SER A 55 -35.53 -38.09 43.97
C SER A 55 -36.54 -38.16 45.12
N LEU A 56 -37.12 -39.33 45.31
CA LEU A 56 -38.14 -39.63 46.33
C LEU A 56 -37.56 -40.54 47.39
N SER A 57 -37.92 -40.34 48.66
CA SER A 57 -37.62 -41.24 49.75
C SER A 57 -38.79 -41.29 50.72
N TRP A 58 -38.99 -42.47 51.39
CA TRP A 58 -40.08 -42.68 52.34
C TRP A 58 -39.68 -43.67 53.44
N THR A 59 -40.44 -43.78 54.49
CA THR A 59 -40.27 -44.71 55.56
C THR A 59 -40.83 -46.10 55.15
N ALA A 60 -40.07 -47.16 55.44
CA ALA A 60 -40.43 -48.55 55.14
C ALA A 60 -41.74 -48.92 55.79
N SER A 61 -42.64 -49.54 55.03
CA SER A 61 -43.88 -50.18 55.58
C SER A 61 -43.59 -51.63 55.98
N SER A 62 -43.95 -51.98 57.23
CA SER A 62 -43.74 -53.30 57.73
C SER A 62 -44.50 -54.36 56.89
N GLY A 63 -43.83 -55.46 56.45
CA GLY A 63 -44.40 -56.45 55.63
C GLY A 63 -44.52 -56.16 54.14
N ALA A 64 -44.03 -54.97 53.66
CA ALA A 64 -43.95 -54.66 52.23
C ALA A 64 -42.84 -55.42 51.54
N THR A 65 -43.07 -55.90 50.36
CA THR A 65 -42.07 -56.56 49.51
C THR A 65 -41.62 -55.63 48.38
N SER A 66 -42.45 -54.61 48.04
CA SER A 66 -42.13 -53.55 47.07
C SER A 66 -43.03 -52.35 47.26
N TYR A 67 -42.77 -51.34 46.53
CA TYR A 67 -43.53 -50.05 46.52
C TYR A 67 -43.90 -49.69 45.09
N ASN A 68 -45.09 -49.16 44.87
CA ASN A 68 -45.49 -48.55 43.62
C ASN A 68 -45.38 -46.98 43.83
N VAL A 69 -44.70 -46.35 42.94
CA VAL A 69 -44.58 -44.89 42.92
C VAL A 69 -45.54 -44.33 41.87
N LEU A 70 -46.42 -43.44 42.28
CA LEU A 70 -47.44 -42.87 41.45
C LEU A 70 -47.23 -41.33 41.35
N ARG A 71 -47.50 -40.79 40.17
CA ARG A 71 -47.29 -39.39 39.85
C ARG A 71 -48.56 -38.79 39.19
N GLY A 72 -48.90 -37.58 39.56
CA GLY A 72 -49.88 -36.73 38.90
C GLY A 72 -49.31 -35.35 38.59
N THR A 73 -50.01 -34.60 37.73
CA THR A 73 -49.71 -33.19 37.42
C THR A 73 -50.71 -32.22 38.09
N ALA A 74 -51.70 -32.72 38.83
CA ALA A 74 -52.66 -31.95 39.60
C ALA A 74 -52.58 -32.31 41.06
N ASP A 75 -52.80 -31.32 41.94
CA ASP A 75 -52.90 -31.56 43.38
C ASP A 75 -54.08 -32.50 43.70
N GLY A 76 -53.81 -33.51 44.49
CA GLY A 76 -54.83 -34.55 44.83
C GLY A 76 -55.02 -35.64 43.76
N GLY A 77 -54.32 -35.56 42.63
CA GLY A 77 -54.41 -36.56 41.54
C GLY A 77 -55.34 -36.12 40.39
N PRO A 78 -55.60 -37.00 39.43
CA PRO A 78 -55.34 -38.43 39.45
C PRO A 78 -53.84 -38.76 39.32
N TYR A 79 -53.44 -39.91 39.91
CA TYR A 79 -52.07 -40.41 39.89
C TYR A 79 -51.94 -41.63 38.96
N THR A 80 -50.86 -41.68 38.21
CA THR A 80 -50.49 -42.78 37.36
C THR A 80 -49.16 -43.40 37.89
N GLN A 81 -49.06 -44.70 37.90
CA GLN A 81 -47.86 -45.38 38.33
C GLN A 81 -46.71 -45.10 37.36
N VAL A 82 -45.62 -44.58 37.87
CA VAL A 82 -44.41 -44.24 37.09
C VAL A 82 -43.21 -45.19 37.36
N GLY A 83 -43.35 -46.01 38.40
CA GLY A 83 -42.31 -46.97 38.65
C GLY A 83 -42.60 -47.90 39.87
N THR A 84 -41.75 -48.86 40.10
CA THR A 84 -41.73 -49.72 41.28
C THR A 84 -40.34 -49.78 41.91
N SER A 85 -40.29 -49.93 43.24
CA SER A 85 -39.03 -50.01 43.95
C SER A 85 -39.11 -51.05 45.04
N THR A 86 -38.06 -51.85 45.24
CA THR A 86 -37.92 -52.75 46.42
C THR A 86 -37.19 -52.02 47.55
N ALA A 87 -36.61 -50.85 47.29
CA ALA A 87 -36.01 -49.93 48.28
C ALA A 87 -37.01 -48.87 48.70
N THR A 88 -36.69 -48.10 49.74
CA THR A 88 -37.47 -46.94 50.22
C THR A 88 -37.15 -45.66 49.52
N SER A 89 -36.67 -45.74 48.27
CA SER A 89 -36.38 -44.62 47.47
C SER A 89 -36.60 -44.87 45.97
N TYR A 90 -36.88 -43.81 45.20
CA TYR A 90 -37.05 -43.89 43.75
C TYR A 90 -36.60 -42.57 43.12
N MET A 91 -35.96 -42.69 41.96
CA MET A 91 -35.60 -41.54 41.16
C MET A 91 -36.47 -41.50 39.87
N ASP A 92 -37.31 -40.51 39.78
CA ASP A 92 -38.08 -40.27 38.56
C ASP A 92 -37.25 -39.36 37.62
N THR A 93 -36.80 -39.94 36.52
CA THR A 93 -36.04 -39.25 35.45
C THR A 93 -36.87 -38.88 34.23
N ASN A 94 -38.14 -39.28 34.26
CA ASN A 94 -39.10 -38.95 33.16
C ASN A 94 -39.97 -37.74 33.51
N VAL A 95 -39.32 -36.65 33.87
CA VAL A 95 -39.95 -35.41 34.28
C VAL A 95 -39.44 -34.22 33.46
N THR A 96 -40.26 -33.22 33.23
CA THR A 96 -39.94 -32.02 32.51
C THR A 96 -39.63 -30.88 33.49
N ASN A 97 -38.50 -30.17 33.30
CA ASN A 97 -38.19 -29.02 34.11
C ASN A 97 -39.29 -27.94 34.02
N GLY A 98 -39.59 -27.29 35.14
CA GLY A 98 -40.67 -26.29 35.25
C GLY A 98 -42.06 -26.82 35.41
N THR A 99 -42.30 -28.14 35.36
CA THR A 99 -43.57 -28.76 35.61
C THR A 99 -43.65 -29.26 37.04
N THR A 100 -44.68 -28.87 37.78
CA THR A 100 -44.91 -29.38 39.12
C THR A 100 -45.56 -30.78 39.05
N TYR A 101 -44.91 -31.73 39.70
CA TYR A 101 -45.40 -33.10 39.83
C TYR A 101 -45.79 -33.38 41.26
N TYR A 102 -46.84 -34.15 41.45
CA TYR A 102 -47.32 -34.60 42.75
C TYR A 102 -47.15 -36.11 42.84
N TYR A 103 -46.57 -36.61 43.92
CA TYR A 103 -46.25 -38.00 44.11
C TYR A 103 -46.92 -38.57 45.34
N VAL A 104 -47.37 -39.83 45.24
CA VAL A 104 -47.73 -40.71 46.35
C VAL A 104 -47.09 -42.07 46.17
N VAL A 105 -46.89 -42.82 47.22
CA VAL A 105 -46.31 -44.16 47.18
C VAL A 105 -47.24 -45.12 47.92
N THR A 106 -47.40 -46.30 47.38
CA THR A 106 -48.13 -47.40 48.01
C THR A 106 -47.21 -48.58 48.29
N ALA A 107 -47.41 -49.30 49.35
CA ALA A 107 -46.65 -50.50 49.69
C ALA A 107 -47.39 -51.75 49.17
N VAL A 108 -46.67 -52.75 48.72
CA VAL A 108 -47.23 -53.94 48.12
C VAL A 108 -46.59 -55.16 48.76
N ASN A 109 -47.45 -56.20 49.03
CA ASN A 109 -47.07 -57.59 49.39
C ASN A 109 -47.94 -58.56 48.66
N SER A 110 -47.81 -59.90 48.97
CA SER A 110 -48.62 -60.97 48.39
C SER A 110 -50.14 -60.86 48.70
N TRP A 111 -50.55 -60.05 49.70
CA TRP A 111 -51.94 -59.86 50.06
C TRP A 111 -52.59 -58.64 49.52
N GLY A 112 -51.82 -57.80 48.84
CA GLY A 112 -52.37 -56.66 48.15
C GLY A 112 -51.50 -55.35 48.31
N GLN A 113 -52.11 -54.26 47.89
CA GLN A 113 -51.52 -52.91 47.91
C GLN A 113 -52.14 -52.05 49.00
N SER A 114 -51.36 -51.25 49.66
CA SER A 114 -51.77 -50.27 50.66
C SER A 114 -52.52 -49.09 50.06
N GLY A 115 -53.12 -48.23 50.92
CA GLY A 115 -53.47 -46.83 50.57
C GLY A 115 -52.23 -46.00 50.21
N ASN A 116 -52.47 -44.84 49.67
CA ASN A 116 -51.45 -43.87 49.35
C ASN A 116 -50.75 -43.30 50.60
N SER A 117 -49.44 -43.00 50.47
CA SER A 117 -48.71 -42.23 51.46
C SER A 117 -49.25 -40.76 51.54
N ASN A 118 -48.66 -39.93 52.35
CA ASN A 118 -48.76 -38.50 52.22
C ASN A 118 -48.35 -38.10 50.76
N GLN A 119 -49.05 -37.10 50.21
CA GLN A 119 -48.67 -36.50 48.94
C GLN A 119 -47.48 -35.53 49.19
N ILE A 120 -46.59 -35.45 48.21
CA ILE A 120 -45.50 -34.46 48.14
C ILE A 120 -45.40 -33.91 46.70
N SER A 121 -45.07 -32.66 46.55
CA SER A 121 -44.84 -32.04 45.26
C SER A 121 -43.37 -31.69 45.02
N ALA A 122 -42.95 -31.71 43.74
CA ALA A 122 -41.65 -31.29 43.33
C ALA A 122 -41.70 -30.67 41.94
N THR A 123 -40.96 -29.58 41.73
CA THR A 123 -40.79 -28.91 40.42
C THR A 123 -39.37 -29.01 40.01
N PRO A 124 -38.96 -29.91 39.09
CA PRO A 124 -37.63 -30.00 38.56
C PRO A 124 -37.18 -28.68 37.92
N VAL A 125 -35.93 -28.32 38.09
CA VAL A 125 -35.34 -27.09 37.52
C VAL A 125 -34.14 -27.46 36.64
N PRO A 126 -33.87 -26.72 35.55
CA PRO A 126 -32.67 -26.98 34.73
C PRO A 126 -31.41 -26.65 35.53
N PRO A 127 -30.25 -27.22 35.17
CA PRO A 127 -28.98 -26.81 35.76
C PRO A 127 -28.71 -25.34 35.45
N PRO A 128 -27.92 -24.64 36.24
CA PRO A 128 -27.43 -23.31 35.87
C PRO A 128 -26.77 -23.32 34.48
N PRO A 129 -26.90 -22.24 33.68
CA PRO A 129 -26.26 -22.17 32.34
C PRO A 129 -24.73 -22.23 32.45
N ALA A 130 -24.05 -22.51 31.34
CA ALA A 130 -22.61 -22.28 31.24
C ALA A 130 -22.30 -20.79 31.33
N ALA A 131 -21.11 -20.41 31.78
CA ALA A 131 -20.63 -19.04 31.79
C ALA A 131 -20.65 -18.44 30.37
N PRO A 132 -21.05 -17.17 30.18
CA PRO A 132 -20.93 -16.46 28.91
C PRO A 132 -19.46 -16.45 28.46
N THR A 133 -19.26 -16.42 27.13
CA THR A 133 -17.92 -16.37 26.51
C THR A 133 -17.80 -15.13 25.62
N ASN A 134 -16.58 -14.80 25.21
CA ASN A 134 -16.29 -13.70 24.32
C ASN A 134 -16.85 -12.36 24.80
N LEU A 135 -16.78 -12.12 26.12
CA LEU A 135 -17.10 -10.79 26.63
C LEU A 135 -16.08 -9.79 26.07
N THR A 136 -16.60 -8.71 25.50
CA THR A 136 -15.82 -7.56 25.01
C THR A 136 -16.33 -6.29 25.66
N ALA A 137 -15.47 -5.27 25.77
CA ALA A 137 -15.81 -3.95 26.28
C ALA A 137 -15.24 -2.87 25.39
N THR A 138 -16.08 -1.93 24.97
CA THR A 138 -15.67 -0.75 24.18
C THR A 138 -15.91 0.49 25.04
N ALA A 139 -14.83 1.24 25.31
CA ALA A 139 -14.91 2.50 26.04
C ALA A 139 -15.51 3.61 25.16
N GLY A 140 -16.37 4.44 25.72
CA GLY A 140 -16.93 5.64 25.13
C GLY A 140 -16.91 6.82 26.09
N ASN A 141 -17.47 7.96 25.69
CA ASN A 141 -17.60 9.11 26.57
C ASN A 141 -18.66 8.86 27.66
N GLY A 142 -18.20 8.74 28.91
CA GLY A 142 -19.08 8.47 30.07
C GLY A 142 -19.84 7.15 29.97
N GLN A 143 -19.38 6.21 29.16
CA GLN A 143 -20.04 4.93 28.97
C GLN A 143 -19.06 3.81 28.58
N VAL A 144 -19.49 2.55 28.82
CA VAL A 144 -18.82 1.36 28.32
C VAL A 144 -19.85 0.45 27.70
N SER A 145 -19.67 0.10 26.42
CA SER A 145 -20.51 -0.86 25.72
C SER A 145 -19.93 -2.27 25.85
N LEU A 146 -20.76 -3.22 26.31
CA LEU A 146 -20.41 -4.61 26.54
C LEU A 146 -21.17 -5.51 25.57
N SER A 147 -20.53 -6.56 25.07
CA SER A 147 -21.19 -7.63 24.30
C SER A 147 -20.57 -8.99 24.63
N TRP A 148 -21.35 -10.05 24.53
CA TRP A 148 -20.92 -11.43 24.82
C TRP A 148 -21.70 -12.45 24.00
N THR A 149 -21.18 -13.67 23.97
CA THR A 149 -21.88 -14.80 23.34
C THR A 149 -22.93 -15.37 24.28
N ALA A 150 -24.12 -15.62 23.74
CA ALA A 150 -25.25 -16.18 24.47
C ALA A 150 -24.93 -17.55 25.09
N SER A 151 -25.29 -17.74 26.37
CA SER A 151 -25.24 -19.03 27.04
C SER A 151 -26.50 -19.82 26.78
N LYS A 152 -26.38 -21.07 26.34
CA LYS A 152 -27.52 -21.94 26.07
C LYS A 152 -28.36 -22.17 27.35
N GLY A 153 -29.66 -21.91 27.28
CA GLY A 153 -30.59 -22.07 28.41
C GLY A 153 -30.59 -20.92 29.43
N ALA A 154 -29.88 -19.83 29.16
CA ALA A 154 -30.00 -18.61 29.97
C ALA A 154 -31.33 -17.91 29.67
N SER A 155 -31.97 -17.36 30.73
CA SER A 155 -33.14 -16.48 30.63
C SER A 155 -32.78 -15.00 30.80
N SER A 156 -31.64 -14.71 31.43
CA SER A 156 -31.09 -13.36 31.63
C SER A 156 -29.59 -13.48 31.97
N TYR A 157 -28.93 -12.32 32.11
CA TYR A 157 -27.53 -12.20 32.50
C TYR A 157 -27.39 -11.21 33.66
N HIS A 158 -26.37 -11.39 34.51
CA HIS A 158 -25.95 -10.35 35.44
C HIS A 158 -24.65 -9.74 34.92
N VAL A 159 -24.68 -8.45 34.59
CA VAL A 159 -23.46 -7.66 34.28
C VAL A 159 -22.89 -7.17 35.60
N LYS A 160 -21.64 -7.47 35.86
CA LYS A 160 -20.96 -7.16 37.10
C LYS A 160 -19.72 -6.30 36.83
N ARG A 161 -19.50 -5.28 37.68
CA ARG A 161 -18.42 -4.30 37.55
C ARG A 161 -17.60 -4.20 38.82
N GLY A 162 -16.29 -4.00 38.68
CA GLY A 162 -15.36 -3.65 39.74
C GLY A 162 -14.40 -2.56 39.27
N THR A 163 -13.66 -1.96 40.24
CA THR A 163 -12.59 -0.98 39.97
C THR A 163 -11.19 -1.56 40.16
N ALA A 164 -11.09 -2.83 40.55
CA ALA A 164 -9.83 -3.53 40.70
C ALA A 164 -9.77 -4.77 39.80
N ASN A 165 -8.59 -5.06 39.24
CA ASN A 165 -8.36 -6.26 38.47
C ASN A 165 -8.61 -7.51 39.31
N GLY A 166 -9.45 -8.44 38.83
CA GLY A 166 -9.84 -9.64 39.57
C GLY A 166 -11.01 -9.43 40.56
N GLY A 167 -11.58 -8.23 40.66
CA GLY A 167 -12.69 -7.91 41.56
C GLY A 167 -12.28 -7.33 42.92
N PRO A 168 -13.22 -7.13 43.87
CA PRO A 168 -14.58 -7.66 43.83
C PRO A 168 -15.47 -6.97 42.79
N TYR A 169 -16.50 -7.72 42.30
CA TYR A 169 -17.48 -7.25 41.34
C TYR A 169 -18.86 -7.10 41.96
N SER A 170 -19.57 -6.04 41.61
CA SER A 170 -20.98 -5.82 41.97
C SER A 170 -21.86 -5.87 40.71
N THR A 171 -23.03 -6.48 40.84
CA THR A 171 -24.00 -6.49 39.74
C THR A 171 -24.53 -5.08 39.51
N ILE A 172 -24.43 -4.61 38.27
CA ILE A 172 -24.86 -3.28 37.84
C ILE A 172 -26.12 -3.35 36.98
N ALA A 173 -26.38 -4.49 36.34
CA ALA A 173 -27.55 -4.71 35.47
C ALA A 173 -27.88 -6.19 35.30
N SER A 174 -29.16 -6.44 34.93
CA SER A 174 -29.68 -7.80 34.68
C SER A 174 -30.42 -7.88 33.32
N PRO A 175 -29.68 -7.69 32.16
CA PRO A 175 -30.29 -7.72 30.86
C PRO A 175 -30.72 -9.12 30.42
N THR A 176 -31.70 -9.21 29.53
CA THR A 176 -32.05 -10.43 28.77
C THR A 176 -31.28 -10.52 27.44
N ALA A 177 -30.80 -9.39 26.92
CA ALA A 177 -29.97 -9.30 25.73
C ALA A 177 -28.53 -9.68 26.02
N THR A 178 -27.76 -9.95 24.98
CA THR A 178 -26.31 -10.29 25.05
C THR A 178 -25.40 -9.06 24.90
N ASN A 179 -25.94 -7.89 25.19
CA ASN A 179 -25.22 -6.63 25.23
C ASN A 179 -25.75 -5.75 26.36
N TYR A 180 -24.93 -4.81 26.77
CA TYR A 180 -25.30 -3.80 27.78
C TYR A 180 -24.41 -2.57 27.65
N THR A 181 -24.94 -1.37 27.81
CA THR A 181 -24.15 -0.14 27.90
C THR A 181 -24.22 0.39 29.35
N ASP A 182 -23.05 0.41 29.98
CA ASP A 182 -22.89 1.05 31.30
C ASP A 182 -22.61 2.54 31.10
N SER A 183 -23.60 3.35 31.38
CA SER A 183 -23.53 4.82 31.35
C SER A 183 -23.32 5.45 32.73
N THR A 184 -22.97 4.64 33.74
CA THR A 184 -22.76 5.11 35.11
C THR A 184 -21.26 5.18 35.50
N VAL A 185 -20.42 5.26 34.49
CA VAL A 185 -18.97 5.30 34.63
C VAL A 185 -18.42 6.72 34.54
N THR A 186 -17.25 6.93 35.15
CA THR A 186 -16.54 8.21 35.10
C THR A 186 -15.35 8.10 34.15
N ASN A 187 -15.20 9.08 33.26
CA ASN A 187 -14.05 9.17 32.37
C ASN A 187 -12.72 9.18 33.15
N GLY A 188 -11.71 8.49 32.60
CA GLY A 188 -10.39 8.36 33.22
C GLY A 188 -10.28 7.27 34.31
N THR A 189 -11.41 6.62 34.70
CA THR A 189 -11.42 5.53 35.67
C THR A 189 -11.46 4.18 34.94
N THR A 190 -10.53 3.27 35.23
CA THR A 190 -10.56 1.91 34.66
C THR A 190 -11.57 1.06 35.41
N TYR A 191 -12.47 0.44 34.68
CA TYR A 191 -13.46 -0.49 35.18
C TYR A 191 -13.19 -1.89 34.62
N TYR A 192 -13.47 -2.90 35.44
CA TYR A 192 -13.35 -4.32 35.11
C TYR A 192 -14.72 -4.97 35.12
N TYR A 193 -15.04 -5.75 34.09
CA TYR A 193 -16.36 -6.35 33.90
C TYR A 193 -16.27 -7.86 33.78
N VAL A 194 -17.28 -8.54 34.32
CA VAL A 194 -17.58 -9.94 34.06
C VAL A 194 -19.09 -10.09 33.91
N VAL A 195 -19.53 -11.11 33.20
CA VAL A 195 -20.95 -11.41 33.02
C VAL A 195 -21.24 -12.85 33.44
N THR A 196 -22.37 -13.06 34.11
CA THR A 196 -22.87 -14.41 34.45
C THR A 196 -24.24 -14.63 33.77
N ALA A 197 -24.55 -15.88 33.48
CA ALA A 197 -25.84 -16.27 32.88
C ALA A 197 -26.76 -16.86 33.97
N VAL A 198 -28.04 -16.57 33.90
CA VAL A 198 -29.03 -16.94 34.91
C VAL A 198 -30.21 -17.69 34.27
N ASN A 199 -30.70 -18.72 34.96
CA ASN A 199 -31.97 -19.37 34.68
C ASN A 199 -32.63 -19.79 36.00
N ALA A 200 -33.76 -20.54 35.91
CA ALA A 200 -34.49 -21.02 37.07
C ALA A 200 -33.66 -22.00 37.98
N GLY A 201 -32.60 -22.58 37.41
CA GLY A 201 -31.68 -23.47 38.11
C GLY A 201 -30.52 -22.77 38.83
N GLY A 202 -30.37 -21.45 38.61
CA GLY A 202 -29.37 -20.66 39.24
C GLY A 202 -28.49 -19.81 38.31
N GLU A 203 -27.42 -19.29 38.82
CA GLU A 203 -26.44 -18.41 38.18
C GLU A 203 -25.16 -19.20 37.84
N SER A 204 -24.60 -18.90 36.65
CA SER A 204 -23.34 -19.48 36.18
C SER A 204 -22.10 -18.94 36.89
N GLY A 205 -20.93 -19.45 36.59
CA GLY A 205 -19.67 -18.77 36.87
C GLY A 205 -19.48 -17.51 36.02
N ASN A 206 -18.47 -16.71 36.30
CA ASN A 206 -18.13 -15.52 35.56
C ASN A 206 -17.60 -15.86 34.15
N SER A 207 -17.84 -14.98 33.18
CA SER A 207 -17.19 -14.95 31.88
C SER A 207 -15.68 -14.66 32.00
N ASN A 208 -14.98 -14.55 30.86
CA ASN A 208 -13.70 -13.85 30.84
C ASN A 208 -13.87 -12.42 31.37
N GLN A 209 -12.85 -11.90 32.07
CA GLN A 209 -12.79 -10.50 32.49
C GLN A 209 -12.34 -9.65 31.31
N VAL A 210 -12.94 -8.45 31.20
CA VAL A 210 -12.48 -7.37 30.32
C VAL A 210 -12.35 -6.08 31.11
N SER A 211 -11.51 -5.15 30.62
CA SER A 211 -11.41 -3.82 31.21
C SER A 211 -11.67 -2.73 30.16
N ALA A 212 -12.17 -1.60 30.62
CA ALA A 212 -12.34 -0.41 29.81
C ALA A 212 -12.14 0.85 30.67
N THR A 213 -11.52 1.86 30.08
CA THR A 213 -11.36 3.19 30.68
C THR A 213 -12.13 4.19 29.82
N PRO A 214 -13.35 4.60 30.23
CA PRO A 214 -14.11 5.64 29.51
C PRO A 214 -13.29 6.91 29.37
N THR A 215 -13.37 7.55 28.21
CA THR A 215 -12.72 8.82 27.94
C THR A 215 -13.77 9.89 27.65
N GLY A 216 -13.50 11.15 28.04
CA GLY A 216 -14.35 12.28 27.66
C GLY A 216 -14.51 12.36 26.15
N SER A 217 -15.58 12.98 25.62
CA SER A 217 -15.64 13.29 24.20
C SER A 217 -14.43 14.15 23.86
N PHE A 218 -13.50 13.56 23.11
CA PHE A 218 -12.37 14.28 22.59
C PHE A 218 -12.85 15.01 21.34
N SER A 219 -12.77 16.36 21.38
CA SER A 219 -13.21 17.20 20.27
C SER A 219 -12.08 17.57 19.31
N GLY A 220 -10.88 17.03 19.55
CA GLY A 220 -9.69 17.23 18.73
C GLY A 220 -9.52 16.13 17.67
N VAL A 221 -8.32 16.06 17.12
CA VAL A 221 -7.94 15.06 16.12
C VAL A 221 -7.55 13.75 16.82
N ALA A 222 -8.19 12.65 16.46
CA ALA A 222 -7.76 11.32 16.85
C ALA A 222 -6.76 10.78 15.79
N VAL A 223 -5.62 10.25 16.27
CA VAL A 223 -4.60 9.61 15.42
C VAL A 223 -4.41 8.17 15.88
N ASP A 224 -4.72 7.22 15.02
CA ASP A 224 -4.54 5.80 15.25
C ASP A 224 -3.25 5.33 14.59
N VAL A 225 -2.27 4.91 15.39
CA VAL A 225 -0.98 4.38 14.91
C VAL A 225 -0.92 2.88 15.18
N ASN A 226 -0.74 2.10 14.14
CA ASN A 226 -0.54 0.66 14.27
C ASN A 226 0.84 0.28 13.70
N VAL A 227 1.78 -0.03 14.60
CA VAL A 227 3.16 -0.37 14.19
C VAL A 227 3.29 -1.76 13.54
N LEU A 228 2.20 -2.52 13.47
CA LEU A 228 2.11 -3.83 12.85
C LEU A 228 1.26 -3.80 11.55
N ALA A 229 1.00 -2.61 11.01
CA ALA A 229 0.24 -2.44 9.78
C ALA A 229 1.00 -1.56 8.78
N ASN A 230 0.90 -1.91 7.49
CA ASN A 230 1.53 -1.21 6.36
C ASN A 230 3.04 -1.01 6.54
N ARG A 231 3.71 -2.04 7.04
CA ARG A 231 5.13 -2.00 7.37
C ARG A 231 5.99 -2.09 6.11
N HIS A 232 6.76 -1.06 5.84
CA HIS A 232 7.74 -1.08 4.74
C HIS A 232 8.91 -0.14 5.03
N THR A 233 10.05 -0.42 4.41
CA THR A 233 11.21 0.44 4.51
C THR A 233 10.96 1.74 3.74
N ILE A 234 11.15 2.89 4.40
CA ILE A 234 11.21 4.19 3.75
C ILE A 234 12.53 4.24 2.97
N SER A 235 12.47 4.53 1.67
CA SER A 235 13.69 4.72 0.89
C SER A 235 14.49 5.91 1.44
N PRO A 236 15.79 5.75 1.72
CA PRO A 236 16.61 6.88 2.14
C PRO A 236 16.73 7.96 1.05
N TYR A 237 16.39 7.67 -0.21
CA TYR A 237 16.57 8.60 -1.34
C TYR A 237 15.38 9.50 -1.63
N ILE A 238 14.37 9.54 -0.77
CA ILE A 238 13.23 10.46 -0.97
C ILE A 238 13.48 11.88 -0.46
N TYR A 239 14.61 12.13 0.20
CA TYR A 239 14.97 13.42 0.80
C TYR A 239 16.03 14.13 -0.04
N GLY A 240 15.83 14.19 -1.34
CA GLY A 240 16.75 14.78 -2.29
C GLY A 240 16.40 16.22 -2.69
N GLY A 241 17.35 16.86 -3.40
CA GLY A 241 17.16 18.18 -3.98
C GLY A 241 18.19 18.52 -5.04
N ALA A 242 17.83 19.39 -5.97
CA ALA A 242 18.71 19.94 -6.98
C ALA A 242 19.37 21.26 -6.51
N PHE A 243 20.58 21.54 -6.93
CA PHE A 243 21.29 22.80 -6.69
C PHE A 243 21.40 23.25 -5.23
N PRO A 244 21.89 22.44 -4.27
CA PRO A 244 22.18 22.93 -2.94
C PRO A 244 23.31 23.99 -3.01
N ASN A 245 23.34 24.91 -2.05
CA ASN A 245 24.31 26.02 -2.06
C ASN A 245 25.77 25.56 -2.01
N ASP A 246 26.07 24.53 -1.23
CA ASP A 246 27.40 23.96 -1.04
C ASP A 246 27.35 22.62 -0.32
N THR A 247 28.49 21.98 -0.14
CA THR A 247 28.63 20.71 0.58
C THR A 247 28.26 20.81 2.06
N THR A 248 28.37 21.98 2.68
CA THR A 248 27.95 22.20 4.07
C THR A 248 26.42 22.16 4.18
N ALA A 249 25.71 22.76 3.19
CA ALA A 249 24.26 22.70 3.12
C ALA A 249 23.76 21.26 2.94
N ILE A 250 24.45 20.45 2.14
CA ILE A 250 24.15 19.02 1.97
C ILE A 250 24.29 18.28 3.31
N SER A 251 25.43 18.39 3.96
CA SER A 251 25.70 17.67 5.20
C SER A 251 24.83 18.15 6.37
N ASP A 252 24.61 19.45 6.55
CA ASP A 252 23.78 20.00 7.63
C ASP A 252 22.29 19.66 7.45
N SER A 253 21.77 19.78 6.20
CA SER A 253 20.38 19.44 5.95
C SER A 253 20.10 17.95 5.99
N GLY A 254 21.12 17.10 5.77
CA GLY A 254 20.95 15.66 5.63
C GLY A 254 20.28 15.27 4.31
N LEU A 255 20.45 16.09 3.24
CA LEU A 255 20.07 15.70 1.90
C LEU A 255 20.64 14.34 1.56
N THR A 256 19.82 13.42 1.07
CA THR A 256 20.23 12.05 0.79
C THR A 256 20.56 11.82 -0.68
N VAL A 257 19.99 12.63 -1.57
CA VAL A 257 20.29 12.65 -3.01
C VAL A 257 20.48 14.09 -3.47
N VAL A 258 21.50 14.34 -4.29
CA VAL A 258 21.70 15.63 -4.94
C VAL A 258 21.68 15.43 -6.45
N ARG A 259 20.73 16.08 -7.11
CA ARG A 259 20.55 15.99 -8.56
C ARG A 259 21.38 17.03 -9.27
N TRP A 260 22.10 16.58 -10.29
CA TRP A 260 22.68 17.37 -11.37
C TRP A 260 21.77 17.25 -12.57
N GLY A 261 21.00 18.29 -12.88
CA GLY A 261 20.00 18.21 -13.95
C GLY A 261 19.30 19.52 -14.20
N GLY A 262 18.29 19.49 -15.06
CA GLY A 262 17.54 20.63 -15.57
C GLY A 262 17.71 20.77 -17.07
N ASN A 263 16.92 21.62 -17.75
CA ASN A 263 16.93 21.76 -19.22
C ASN A 263 18.33 22.02 -19.77
N ALA A 264 19.08 22.92 -19.16
CA ALA A 264 20.44 23.25 -19.60
C ALA A 264 21.39 22.03 -19.59
N SER A 265 21.18 21.03 -18.74
CA SER A 265 22.02 19.83 -18.70
C SER A 265 21.90 18.95 -19.94
N SER A 266 20.84 19.08 -20.74
CA SER A 266 20.64 18.32 -21.97
C SER A 266 21.68 18.65 -23.09
N THR A 267 22.40 19.76 -22.96
CA THR A 267 23.49 20.18 -23.88
C THR A 267 24.83 20.34 -23.17
N TYR A 268 24.99 19.80 -21.96
CA TYR A 268 26.19 19.94 -21.14
C TYR A 268 27.44 19.33 -21.76
N ASN A 269 28.52 20.13 -21.89
CA ASN A 269 29.84 19.69 -22.33
C ASN A 269 30.76 19.42 -21.13
N TRP A 270 30.96 18.16 -20.81
CA TRP A 270 31.70 17.72 -19.63
C TRP A 270 33.21 18.02 -19.66
N LYS A 271 33.80 18.33 -20.82
CA LYS A 271 35.21 18.71 -20.94
C LYS A 271 35.42 20.23 -20.79
N LEU A 272 34.44 21.01 -21.16
CA LEU A 272 34.48 22.48 -21.14
C LEU A 272 33.72 23.06 -19.97
N PHE A 273 32.93 22.21 -19.25
CA PHE A 273 32.10 22.59 -18.11
C PHE A 273 31.06 23.66 -18.46
N THR A 274 30.52 23.56 -19.65
CA THR A 274 29.58 24.51 -20.21
C THR A 274 28.31 23.86 -20.68
N ASP A 275 27.21 24.58 -20.64
CA ASP A 275 25.96 24.20 -21.22
C ASP A 275 25.34 25.39 -21.98
N ASN A 276 24.25 25.14 -22.71
CA ASN A 276 23.46 26.21 -23.30
C ASN A 276 22.18 26.37 -22.50
N ALA A 277 21.84 27.62 -22.15
CA ALA A 277 20.65 27.93 -21.36
C ALA A 277 19.34 27.72 -22.12
N ASP A 278 19.41 27.39 -23.39
CA ASP A 278 18.27 27.15 -24.26
C ASP A 278 17.23 28.29 -24.21
N ASN A 279 15.96 27.98 -24.34
CA ASN A 279 14.89 28.94 -24.26
C ASN A 279 14.71 29.56 -22.84
N ASP A 280 15.35 28.98 -21.82
CA ASP A 280 15.26 29.47 -20.45
C ASP A 280 16.03 30.78 -20.28
N TYR A 281 17.16 30.96 -21.01
CA TYR A 281 17.93 32.19 -20.98
C TYR A 281 18.60 32.51 -22.33
N TYR A 282 17.82 32.89 -23.30
CA TYR A 282 18.25 33.48 -24.58
C TYR A 282 19.23 32.66 -25.43
N PHE A 283 19.29 31.33 -25.24
CA PHE A 283 20.21 30.42 -25.92
C PHE A 283 21.69 30.75 -25.74
N GLU A 284 22.09 31.23 -24.58
CA GLU A 284 23.48 31.52 -24.25
C GLU A 284 24.22 30.33 -23.67
N ASP A 285 25.49 30.13 -24.08
CA ASP A 285 26.40 29.18 -23.43
C ASP A 285 26.97 29.77 -22.15
N PHE A 286 26.94 29.08 -21.05
CA PHE A 286 27.53 29.50 -19.78
C PHE A 286 28.08 28.32 -18.96
N THR A 287 28.83 28.64 -17.89
CA THR A 287 29.38 27.63 -17.01
C THR A 287 28.26 27.01 -16.16
N PHE A 288 28.07 25.72 -16.26
CA PHE A 288 27.07 24.98 -15.50
C PHE A 288 27.36 25.01 -13.99
N CYS A 289 26.34 25.09 -13.17
CA CYS A 289 26.43 25.17 -11.72
C CYS A 289 25.79 23.93 -11.08
N GLY A 290 26.57 22.96 -10.72
CA GLY A 290 26.07 21.79 -9.98
C GLY A 290 25.79 22.04 -8.50
N LEU A 291 26.61 22.90 -7.87
CA LEU A 291 26.41 23.37 -6.50
C LEU A 291 26.39 24.90 -6.46
N GLY A 292 25.40 25.45 -5.75
CA GLY A 292 25.23 26.89 -5.60
C GLY A 292 24.29 27.50 -6.63
N VAL A 293 24.12 28.82 -6.53
CA VAL A 293 23.30 29.63 -7.42
C VAL A 293 24.22 30.56 -8.21
N TYR A 294 24.06 30.55 -9.53
CA TYR A 294 24.77 31.49 -10.41
C TYR A 294 24.68 32.92 -9.88
N PRO A 295 25.74 33.73 -9.81
CA PRO A 295 27.09 33.49 -10.34
C PRO A 295 28.09 32.90 -9.33
N THR A 296 27.68 32.41 -8.18
CA THR A 296 28.53 31.93 -7.07
C THR A 296 28.74 30.43 -7.03
N CYS A 297 28.45 29.74 -8.12
CA CYS A 297 28.58 28.30 -8.19
C CYS A 297 30.02 27.81 -8.09
N SER A 298 30.23 26.68 -7.39
CA SER A 298 31.55 26.13 -7.10
C SER A 298 31.91 24.88 -7.88
N ASP A 299 30.93 24.13 -8.41
CA ASP A 299 31.16 22.86 -9.09
C ASP A 299 30.54 22.84 -10.49
N SER A 300 31.37 23.17 -11.49
CA SER A 300 31.01 22.99 -12.91
C SER A 300 31.47 21.65 -13.48
N ASP A 301 32.46 20.98 -12.86
CA ASP A 301 32.96 19.64 -13.23
C ASP A 301 32.04 18.57 -12.66
N SER A 302 31.33 17.84 -13.52
CA SER A 302 30.40 16.77 -13.14
C SER A 302 31.07 15.64 -12.35
N ALA A 303 32.34 15.31 -12.65
CA ALA A 303 33.07 14.29 -11.90
C ALA A 303 33.53 14.80 -10.51
N GLN A 304 33.83 16.10 -10.38
CA GLN A 304 34.12 16.71 -9.08
C GLN A 304 32.86 16.84 -8.24
N PHE A 305 31.75 17.26 -8.82
CA PHE A 305 30.43 17.27 -8.18
C PHE A 305 30.10 15.92 -7.52
N ILE A 306 30.27 14.79 -8.25
CA ILE A 306 30.03 13.46 -7.69
C ILE A 306 30.88 13.23 -6.42
N LYS A 307 32.16 13.59 -6.45
CA LYS A 307 33.08 13.40 -5.32
C LYS A 307 32.67 14.25 -4.12
N ASP A 308 32.28 15.50 -4.36
CA ASP A 308 31.93 16.46 -3.32
C ASP A 308 30.58 16.11 -2.67
N VAL A 309 29.59 15.73 -3.46
CA VAL A 309 28.32 15.21 -2.96
C VAL A 309 28.51 13.96 -2.09
N LYS A 310 29.34 13.00 -2.56
CA LYS A 310 29.66 11.79 -1.77
C LYS A 310 30.43 12.10 -0.50
N ALA A 311 31.39 13.04 -0.56
CA ALA A 311 32.14 13.47 0.63
C ALA A 311 31.23 14.16 1.66
N ALA A 312 30.18 14.82 1.23
CA ALA A 312 29.14 15.41 2.08
C ALA A 312 28.13 14.37 2.65
N GLY A 313 28.24 13.10 2.30
CA GLY A 313 27.40 12.01 2.81
C GLY A 313 26.13 11.74 2.01
N SER A 314 26.00 12.33 0.81
CA SER A 314 24.85 12.19 -0.06
C SER A 314 25.15 11.37 -1.32
N GLN A 315 24.11 11.01 -2.08
CA GLN A 315 24.22 10.29 -3.35
C GLN A 315 24.02 11.25 -4.51
N PRO A 316 24.92 11.32 -5.49
CA PRO A 316 24.70 12.09 -6.71
C PRO A 316 23.74 11.37 -7.65
N LEU A 317 22.86 12.11 -8.29
CA LEU A 317 22.01 11.74 -9.41
C LEU A 317 22.43 12.61 -10.59
N MET A 318 22.85 11.99 -11.68
CA MET A 318 23.44 12.67 -12.83
C MET A 318 22.51 12.63 -14.03
N THR A 319 22.30 13.74 -14.72
CA THR A 319 21.66 13.73 -16.03
C THR A 319 22.65 13.27 -17.09
N MET A 320 22.29 12.25 -17.86
CA MET A 320 23.05 11.75 -19.02
C MET A 320 22.45 12.30 -20.31
N VAL A 321 23.15 13.17 -20.97
CA VAL A 321 22.70 13.82 -22.22
C VAL A 321 22.36 12.80 -23.31
N MET A 322 21.15 12.86 -23.85
CA MET A 322 20.70 12.06 -24.99
C MET A 322 20.66 12.83 -26.32
N LEU A 323 20.55 14.16 -26.28
CA LEU A 323 20.65 14.99 -27.47
C LEU A 323 22.02 14.79 -28.16
N PRO A 324 22.09 14.85 -29.50
CA PRO A 324 23.34 14.61 -30.25
C PRO A 324 24.30 15.82 -30.28
N TRP A 325 24.08 16.81 -29.43
CA TRP A 325 24.83 18.06 -29.40
C TRP A 325 25.18 18.47 -27.98
N VAL A 326 26.38 19.08 -27.78
CA VAL A 326 26.82 19.69 -26.52
C VAL A 326 27.39 21.07 -26.78
N ALA A 327 27.28 21.96 -25.79
CA ALA A 327 27.80 23.33 -25.88
C ALA A 327 29.27 23.38 -26.25
N GLN A 328 29.67 24.28 -27.10
CA GLN A 328 31.03 24.33 -27.66
C GLN A 328 32.04 24.96 -26.71
N SER A 329 31.75 26.15 -26.20
CA SER A 329 32.62 26.88 -25.28
C SER A 329 31.93 28.16 -24.81
N PRO A 330 32.07 28.58 -23.54
CA PRO A 330 31.68 29.92 -23.17
C PRO A 330 32.60 30.92 -23.91
N GLU A 331 32.00 31.87 -24.58
CA GLU A 331 32.80 32.92 -25.26
C GLU A 331 33.49 33.82 -24.22
N GLN A 332 34.80 34.00 -24.38
CA GLN A 332 35.55 34.88 -23.49
C GLN A 332 35.23 36.35 -23.76
N SER A 333 34.71 37.04 -22.76
CA SER A 333 34.66 38.49 -22.65
C SER A 333 33.49 39.27 -23.21
N ILE A 334 32.28 38.98 -22.78
CA ILE A 334 31.30 40.07 -22.71
C ILE A 334 31.09 40.41 -21.23
N GLN A 335 31.52 41.60 -20.83
CA GLN A 335 31.36 42.08 -19.47
C GLN A 335 29.97 42.59 -19.25
N GLN A 336 29.26 41.99 -18.34
CA GLN A 336 28.02 42.52 -17.80
C GLN A 336 28.33 43.36 -16.56
N GLY A 337 28.13 44.65 -16.64
CA GLY A 337 28.24 45.51 -15.48
C GLY A 337 29.53 45.36 -14.69
N SER A 338 29.47 44.92 -13.44
CA SER A 338 30.62 44.68 -12.58
C SER A 338 31.08 43.20 -12.50
N GLY A 339 30.49 42.29 -13.26
CA GLY A 339 30.86 40.86 -13.31
C GLY A 339 31.39 40.44 -14.67
N SER A 340 32.32 39.52 -14.72
CA SER A 340 32.76 38.88 -15.97
C SER A 340 32.04 37.57 -16.14
N ASN A 341 31.09 37.51 -17.03
CA ASN A 341 30.43 36.28 -17.47
C ASN A 341 30.90 35.96 -18.88
N ASN A 342 31.09 34.72 -19.17
CA ASN A 342 31.51 34.22 -20.49
C ASN A 342 30.29 33.61 -21.15
N TYR A 343 29.77 34.27 -22.20
CA TYR A 343 28.62 33.79 -22.95
C TYR A 343 28.96 33.55 -24.40
N HIS A 344 28.33 32.52 -24.99
CA HIS A 344 28.31 32.28 -26.41
C HIS A 344 26.86 32.18 -26.85
N TRP A 345 26.49 32.79 -27.97
CA TRP A 345 25.09 32.85 -28.47
C TRP A 345 24.97 32.27 -29.86
N VAL A 346 23.82 31.65 -30.13
CA VAL A 346 23.50 31.09 -31.46
C VAL A 346 23.18 32.20 -32.46
N PHE A 347 22.46 33.23 -32.02
CA PHE A 347 21.97 34.31 -32.84
C PHE A 347 22.35 35.67 -32.25
N SER A 348 22.62 36.65 -33.10
CA SER A 348 22.85 38.03 -32.70
C SER A 348 21.67 38.92 -33.01
N VAL A 349 21.52 40.03 -32.31
CA VAL A 349 20.47 41.05 -32.57
C VAL A 349 20.46 41.51 -34.02
N SER A 350 21.59 41.56 -34.71
CA SER A 350 21.68 41.86 -36.11
C SER A 350 21.09 40.79 -37.03
N GLN A 351 20.96 39.57 -36.56
CA GLN A 351 20.27 38.51 -37.28
C GLN A 351 18.77 38.46 -36.95
N ASP A 352 18.40 38.79 -35.69
CA ASP A 352 17.03 38.71 -35.20
C ASP A 352 16.19 39.98 -35.52
N GLY A 353 16.79 41.03 -36.03
CA GLY A 353 16.06 42.21 -36.50
C GLY A 353 15.36 43.01 -35.40
N ALA A 354 14.05 43.15 -35.46
CA ALA A 354 13.29 44.09 -34.65
C ALA A 354 12.84 43.56 -33.25
N CYS A 355 13.29 42.40 -32.83
CA CYS A 355 12.79 41.73 -31.62
C CYS A 355 13.47 42.21 -30.31
N SER A 356 13.74 43.48 -30.18
CA SER A 356 14.51 44.08 -29.07
C SER A 356 13.96 43.80 -27.67
N SER A 357 12.68 43.49 -27.52
CA SER A 357 12.08 43.13 -26.23
C SER A 357 12.37 41.69 -25.79
N LYS A 358 13.03 40.93 -26.63
CA LYS A 358 13.36 39.51 -26.43
C LYS A 358 14.86 39.27 -26.40
N VAL A 359 15.66 40.31 -26.32
CA VAL A 359 17.12 40.29 -26.22
C VAL A 359 17.52 40.31 -24.76
N ASP A 360 18.62 39.63 -24.40
CA ASP A 360 19.16 39.70 -23.05
C ASP A 360 19.36 41.17 -22.61
N PRO A 361 18.78 41.58 -21.48
CA PRO A 361 18.88 42.94 -21.00
C PRO A 361 20.31 43.37 -20.61
N TYR A 362 21.21 42.40 -20.41
CA TYR A 362 22.60 42.68 -20.02
C TYR A 362 23.58 42.50 -21.18
N ASN A 363 23.25 41.68 -22.17
CA ASN A 363 24.06 41.52 -23.38
C ASN A 363 23.19 41.82 -24.61
N THR A 364 23.27 43.03 -25.11
CA THR A 364 22.42 43.52 -26.21
C THR A 364 22.75 42.89 -27.57
N ASP A 365 23.83 42.11 -27.67
CA ASP A 365 24.16 41.31 -28.87
C ASP A 365 23.81 39.84 -28.74
N ALA A 366 23.42 39.39 -27.57
CA ALA A 366 22.84 38.09 -27.37
C ALA A 366 21.32 38.20 -27.51
N GLY A 367 20.75 37.41 -28.36
CA GLY A 367 19.35 37.45 -28.68
C GLY A 367 18.68 36.09 -28.61
N ILE A 368 17.39 36.14 -28.61
CA ILE A 368 16.57 34.97 -28.74
C ILE A 368 16.49 34.53 -30.20
N ASN A 369 16.23 33.28 -30.37
CA ASN A 369 16.07 32.66 -31.67
C ASN A 369 14.68 32.91 -32.26
N LEU A 370 14.36 34.15 -32.60
CA LEU A 370 13.07 34.53 -33.20
C LEU A 370 13.19 35.06 -34.61
N GLU A 371 12.20 34.71 -35.43
CA GLU A 371 11.99 35.31 -36.76
C GLU A 371 11.58 36.83 -36.62
N SER A 372 11.60 37.55 -37.72
CA SER A 372 11.29 38.99 -37.78
C SER A 372 9.87 39.37 -37.28
N ASP A 373 8.97 38.43 -37.12
CA ASP A 373 7.65 38.59 -36.53
C ASP A 373 7.65 38.56 -35.00
N CYS A 374 8.79 38.31 -34.38
CA CYS A 374 8.97 38.15 -32.91
C CYS A 374 8.10 37.08 -32.25
N ALA A 375 7.57 36.15 -32.98
CA ALA A 375 6.71 35.04 -32.52
C ALA A 375 7.23 33.67 -32.94
N THR A 376 7.80 33.57 -34.12
CA THR A 376 8.29 32.30 -34.68
C THR A 376 9.75 32.13 -34.33
N THR A 377 10.08 31.01 -33.67
CA THR A 377 11.45 30.65 -33.30
C THR A 377 12.26 30.24 -34.54
N MET A 378 13.46 30.82 -34.69
CA MET A 378 14.40 30.44 -35.76
C MET A 378 15.05 29.11 -35.44
N VAL A 379 15.25 28.31 -36.46
CA VAL A 379 16.03 27.05 -36.35
C VAL A 379 17.47 27.33 -36.75
N ALA A 380 18.42 26.92 -35.89
CA ALA A 380 19.84 27.09 -36.19
C ALA A 380 20.22 26.37 -37.49
N SER A 381 20.90 27.09 -38.40
CA SER A 381 21.49 26.44 -39.59
C SER A 381 22.65 25.55 -39.17
N SER A 382 23.01 24.58 -40.01
CA SER A 382 24.18 23.72 -39.77
C SER A 382 25.48 24.51 -39.52
N ALA A 383 25.63 25.71 -40.10
CA ALA A 383 26.79 26.59 -39.86
C ALA A 383 26.72 27.24 -38.46
N GLN A 384 25.53 27.55 -37.97
CA GLN A 384 25.33 28.09 -36.62
C GLN A 384 25.51 27.02 -35.56
N LEU A 385 24.91 25.82 -35.74
CA LEU A 385 25.14 24.69 -34.86
C LEU A 385 26.63 24.39 -34.69
N ASN A 386 27.38 24.29 -35.78
CA ASN A 386 28.82 24.03 -35.73
C ASN A 386 29.67 25.17 -35.10
N ARG A 387 29.08 26.34 -34.80
CA ARG A 387 29.74 27.44 -34.08
C ARG A 387 29.44 27.43 -32.58
N THR A 388 28.30 26.89 -32.19
CA THR A 388 27.79 26.91 -30.83
C THR A 388 27.85 25.52 -30.15
N TYR A 389 27.72 24.49 -30.94
CA TYR A 389 27.64 23.11 -30.44
C TYR A 389 28.71 22.19 -31.07
N TYR A 390 29.19 21.27 -30.28
CA TYR A 390 29.91 20.08 -30.78
C TYR A 390 28.97 18.92 -30.98
N PRO A 391 29.10 18.13 -32.06
CA PRO A 391 28.47 16.82 -32.14
C PRO A 391 28.87 15.95 -30.97
N LEU A 392 27.89 15.37 -30.28
CA LEU A 392 28.08 14.38 -29.25
C LEU A 392 27.91 12.98 -29.89
N LEU A 393 29.02 12.25 -29.99
CA LEU A 393 29.06 10.90 -30.55
C LEU A 393 28.94 9.85 -29.42
N ASP A 394 28.56 8.63 -29.78
CA ASP A 394 28.39 7.58 -28.76
C ASP A 394 29.72 7.10 -28.21
N ASP A 395 30.61 6.65 -29.09
CA ASP A 395 31.92 6.09 -28.74
C ASP A 395 32.93 6.24 -29.86
N HIS A 396 34.16 5.76 -29.61
CA HIS A 396 35.27 5.82 -30.56
C HIS A 396 35.14 4.91 -31.81
N THR A 397 34.01 4.19 -31.97
CA THR A 397 33.69 3.53 -33.26
C THR A 397 33.23 4.53 -34.30
N GLN A 398 32.78 5.70 -33.88
CA GLN A 398 32.42 6.83 -34.72
C GLN A 398 33.64 7.74 -34.91
N THR A 399 33.78 8.30 -36.11
CA THR A 399 34.96 9.12 -36.47
C THR A 399 34.73 10.57 -36.04
N CYS A 400 35.61 11.08 -35.19
CA CYS A 400 35.67 12.47 -34.74
C CYS A 400 36.98 13.12 -35.16
N GLN A 401 36.96 14.34 -35.66
CA GLN A 401 38.16 15.17 -35.83
C GLN A 401 38.50 15.77 -34.45
N ALA A 402 39.72 15.56 -33.98
CA ALA A 402 40.11 16.04 -32.63
C ALA A 402 39.76 17.50 -32.38
N GLY A 403 39.05 17.80 -31.32
CA GLY A 403 38.64 19.14 -30.92
C GLY A 403 37.37 19.68 -31.63
N THR A 404 36.59 18.80 -32.33
CA THR A 404 35.39 19.22 -33.03
C THR A 404 34.15 18.33 -32.66
N CYS A 405 34.27 17.43 -31.70
CA CYS A 405 33.25 16.55 -31.20
C CYS A 405 33.64 15.93 -29.88
N GLU A 406 32.65 15.41 -29.16
CA GLU A 406 32.81 14.74 -27.88
C GLU A 406 32.21 13.33 -27.91
N TYR A 407 32.59 12.46 -26.96
CA TYR A 407 32.11 11.10 -26.84
C TYR A 407 31.39 10.85 -25.52
N ARG A 408 30.15 10.34 -25.57
CA ARG A 408 29.37 9.93 -24.38
C ARG A 408 30.07 8.86 -23.57
N SER A 409 30.72 7.89 -24.24
CA SER A 409 31.48 6.83 -23.57
C SER A 409 32.61 7.35 -22.68
N ASP A 410 33.31 8.41 -23.11
CA ASP A 410 34.38 9.04 -22.32
C ASP A 410 33.80 9.73 -21.06
N TRP A 411 32.67 10.42 -21.21
CA TRP A 411 31.99 11.05 -20.10
C TRP A 411 31.45 10.01 -19.11
N ALA A 412 30.73 8.99 -19.58
CA ALA A 412 30.23 7.88 -18.77
C ALA A 412 31.36 7.20 -17.98
N ALA A 413 32.52 6.99 -18.60
CA ALA A 413 33.71 6.42 -17.94
C ALA A 413 34.28 7.35 -16.86
N ALA A 414 34.30 8.67 -17.09
CA ALA A 414 34.71 9.65 -16.10
C ALA A 414 33.76 9.68 -14.89
N LEU A 415 32.46 9.69 -15.13
CA LEU A 415 31.42 9.64 -14.08
C LEU A 415 31.50 8.34 -13.29
N SER A 416 31.55 7.19 -13.96
CA SER A 416 31.68 5.87 -13.31
C SER A 416 32.93 5.79 -12.44
N THR A 417 34.06 6.38 -12.87
CA THR A 417 35.29 6.50 -12.06
C THR A 417 35.04 7.37 -10.83
N ALA A 418 34.35 8.49 -10.96
CA ALA A 418 34.03 9.39 -9.84
C ALA A 418 33.04 8.76 -8.84
N PHE A 419 32.04 8.03 -9.32
CA PHE A 419 31.15 7.23 -8.47
C PHE A 419 31.91 6.17 -7.68
N GLY A 420 32.91 5.53 -8.29
CA GLY A 420 33.73 4.48 -7.69
C GLY A 420 33.05 3.13 -7.66
N SER A 421 33.78 2.11 -7.15
CA SER A 421 33.24 0.75 -7.07
C SER A 421 32.33 0.55 -5.86
N GLY A 422 31.22 -0.15 -6.05
CA GLY A 422 30.28 -0.55 -5.00
C GLY A 422 29.19 -1.47 -5.53
N THR A 423 28.34 -2.01 -4.67
CA THR A 423 27.18 -2.81 -5.06
C THR A 423 25.92 -2.01 -4.86
N CYS A 424 25.14 -1.83 -5.92
CA CYS A 424 23.81 -1.27 -5.88
C CYS A 424 22.78 -2.41 -5.90
N SER A 425 21.87 -2.46 -4.96
CA SER A 425 20.74 -3.41 -4.97
C SER A 425 19.42 -2.67 -4.99
N ILE A 426 18.55 -3.05 -5.92
CA ILE A 426 17.17 -2.56 -6.03
C ILE A 426 16.25 -3.74 -5.67
N PRO A 427 15.29 -3.60 -4.74
CA PRO A 427 14.96 -2.44 -3.90
C PRO A 427 15.95 -2.24 -2.72
N TYR A 428 16.10 -1.03 -2.32
CA TYR A 428 17.14 -0.39 -1.53
C TYR A 428 17.27 -0.85 -0.08
N SER A 429 17.84 -2.01 0.19
CA SER A 429 18.10 -2.47 1.57
C SER A 429 19.48 -2.10 2.13
N SER A 430 20.44 -1.73 1.28
CA SER A 430 21.76 -1.23 1.71
C SER A 430 22.46 -0.54 0.56
N ILE A 431 22.52 0.80 0.58
CA ILE A 431 23.07 1.54 -0.53
C ILE A 431 24.31 2.30 -0.07
N THR A 432 25.41 1.97 -0.68
CA THR A 432 26.66 2.75 -0.52
C THR A 432 27.22 3.24 -1.84
N SER A 433 26.71 2.82 -2.99
CA SER A 433 27.26 3.25 -4.28
C SER A 433 26.43 2.87 -5.49
N CYS A 434 25.20 3.39 -5.60
CA CYS A 434 24.48 3.36 -6.88
C CYS A 434 25.00 4.48 -7.79
N HIS A 435 25.10 4.21 -9.10
CA HIS A 435 25.39 5.20 -10.11
C HIS A 435 24.05 5.59 -10.74
N PHE A 436 23.40 6.61 -10.18
CA PHE A 436 22.09 7.07 -10.66
C PHE A 436 22.24 8.00 -11.85
N TYR A 437 21.48 7.71 -12.92
CA TYR A 437 21.45 8.52 -14.12
C TYR A 437 20.00 8.79 -14.55
N ASP A 438 19.62 10.08 -14.55
CA ASP A 438 18.47 10.55 -15.33
C ASP A 438 18.87 10.48 -16.81
N MET A 439 18.04 9.82 -17.61
CA MET A 439 18.27 9.74 -19.04
C MET A 439 17.72 10.99 -19.72
N ASP A 440 18.50 12.06 -19.69
CA ASP A 440 18.19 13.44 -20.09
C ASP A 440 17.20 14.15 -19.14
N ASN A 441 16.71 15.32 -19.54
CA ASN A 441 15.75 16.12 -18.79
C ASN A 441 14.57 16.46 -19.68
N GLU A 442 13.34 16.19 -19.21
CA GLU A 442 12.09 16.58 -19.87
C GLU A 442 12.07 16.33 -21.39
N ILE A 443 12.39 15.08 -21.77
CA ILE A 443 12.58 14.67 -23.17
C ILE A 443 11.37 14.98 -24.08
N ASP A 444 10.20 15.05 -23.49
CA ASP A 444 8.94 15.32 -24.18
C ASP A 444 8.75 16.81 -24.55
N ILE A 445 9.56 17.73 -24.02
CA ILE A 445 9.51 19.14 -24.37
C ILE A 445 10.75 19.66 -25.11
N TRP A 446 11.66 18.80 -25.58
CA TRP A 446 12.85 19.23 -26.34
C TRP A 446 12.53 20.18 -27.51
N GLY A 447 11.44 19.92 -28.24
CA GLY A 447 10.98 20.81 -29.31
C GLY A 447 10.51 22.20 -28.86
N GLY A 448 10.47 22.46 -27.55
CA GLY A 448 10.14 23.75 -26.95
C GLY A 448 11.31 24.39 -26.21
N THR A 449 12.14 23.57 -25.55
CA THR A 449 13.29 24.03 -24.77
C THR A 449 14.57 24.05 -25.61
N HIS A 450 14.82 23.05 -26.42
CA HIS A 450 16.01 22.92 -27.26
C HIS A 450 15.69 23.11 -28.76
N VAL A 451 14.86 24.07 -29.07
CA VAL A 451 14.31 24.29 -30.43
C VAL A 451 15.41 24.55 -31.48
N ASP A 452 16.57 25.04 -31.11
CA ASP A 452 17.70 25.30 -31.98
C ASP A 452 18.43 24.04 -32.45
N VAL A 453 18.48 22.99 -31.63
CA VAL A 453 19.06 21.66 -31.96
C VAL A 453 18.00 20.59 -32.21
N HIS A 454 16.78 20.77 -31.66
CA HIS A 454 15.65 19.86 -31.82
C HIS A 454 14.35 20.64 -32.12
N PRO A 455 14.19 21.19 -33.35
CA PRO A 455 13.12 22.16 -33.66
C PRO A 455 11.71 21.57 -33.79
N ASN A 456 11.58 20.27 -33.87
CA ASN A 456 10.28 19.62 -34.00
C ASN A 456 9.82 19.05 -32.65
N PRO A 457 8.50 19.03 -32.36
CA PRO A 457 8.00 18.31 -31.20
C PRO A 457 8.44 16.85 -31.22
N SER A 458 8.93 16.35 -30.09
CA SER A 458 9.40 14.97 -29.95
C SER A 458 8.25 13.97 -30.16
N GLY A 459 8.48 12.98 -30.99
CA GLY A 459 7.50 11.92 -31.27
C GLY A 459 7.62 10.74 -30.31
N TYR A 460 6.56 9.96 -30.16
CA TYR A 460 6.53 8.77 -29.31
C TYR A 460 7.66 7.78 -29.65
N ASP A 461 7.77 7.39 -30.92
CA ASP A 461 8.80 6.46 -31.40
C ASP A 461 10.21 7.01 -31.19
N GLU A 462 10.42 8.30 -31.43
CA GLU A 462 11.69 8.97 -31.23
C GLU A 462 12.14 8.87 -29.78
N LEU A 463 11.26 9.24 -28.83
CA LEU A 463 11.58 9.25 -27.41
C LEU A 463 11.87 7.84 -26.87
N ALA A 464 11.07 6.84 -27.29
CA ALA A 464 11.27 5.47 -26.86
C ALA A 464 12.58 4.88 -27.44
N ASN A 465 12.84 5.07 -28.73
CA ASN A 465 14.04 4.55 -29.38
C ASN A 465 15.32 5.22 -28.90
N THR A 466 15.30 6.54 -28.70
CA THR A 466 16.45 7.29 -28.18
C THR A 466 16.76 6.85 -26.74
N TYR A 467 15.76 6.82 -25.87
CA TYR A 467 15.94 6.33 -24.51
C TYR A 467 16.52 4.92 -24.48
N TRP A 468 15.86 3.98 -25.14
CA TRP A 468 16.28 2.56 -25.12
C TRP A 468 17.70 2.38 -25.64
N THR A 469 18.04 3.08 -26.72
CA THR A 469 19.38 3.03 -27.34
C THR A 469 20.44 3.56 -26.38
N GLU A 470 20.24 4.75 -25.83
CA GLU A 470 21.23 5.39 -24.96
C GLU A 470 21.33 4.71 -23.59
N ALA A 471 20.22 4.29 -23.01
CA ALA A 471 20.19 3.56 -21.74
C ALA A 471 20.90 2.19 -21.84
N THR A 472 20.75 1.52 -22.98
CA THR A 472 21.45 0.23 -23.24
C THR A 472 22.95 0.45 -23.41
N LYS A 473 23.37 1.47 -24.15
CA LYS A 473 24.79 1.84 -24.32
C LYS A 473 25.41 2.25 -22.99
N LEU A 474 24.74 3.12 -22.20
CA LEU A 474 25.21 3.54 -20.89
C LEU A 474 25.54 2.34 -19.99
N LYS A 475 24.72 1.30 -20.01
CA LYS A 475 24.97 0.06 -19.26
C LYS A 475 26.22 -0.69 -19.70
N THR A 476 26.66 -0.51 -20.95
CA THR A 476 27.95 -1.08 -21.41
C THR A 476 29.14 -0.22 -20.99
N TRP A 477 28.97 1.09 -20.87
CA TRP A 477 30.00 2.03 -20.43
C TRP A 477 30.15 2.08 -18.92
N ASP A 478 29.02 1.98 -18.20
CA ASP A 478 28.96 1.87 -16.75
C ASP A 478 28.06 0.71 -16.32
N THR A 479 28.66 -0.42 -15.99
CA THR A 479 27.92 -1.65 -15.62
C THR A 479 27.13 -1.53 -14.33
N GLN A 480 27.38 -0.50 -13.51
CA GLN A 480 26.67 -0.20 -12.28
C GLN A 480 25.55 0.85 -12.46
N ALA A 481 25.39 1.40 -13.67
CA ALA A 481 24.38 2.41 -13.95
C ALA A 481 22.98 1.94 -13.56
N VAL A 482 22.26 2.78 -12.82
CA VAL A 482 20.84 2.73 -12.52
C VAL A 482 20.19 3.84 -13.35
N ARG A 483 19.37 3.47 -14.32
CA ARG A 483 18.83 4.34 -15.36
C ARG A 483 17.40 4.70 -15.06
N LEU A 484 17.15 6.00 -14.95
CA LEU A 484 15.85 6.59 -14.68
C LEU A 484 15.26 7.12 -15.99
N GLY A 485 13.96 7.03 -16.15
CA GLY A 485 13.28 7.57 -17.32
C GLY A 485 11.77 7.31 -17.33
N PRO A 486 11.06 8.01 -18.24
CA PRO A 486 11.53 8.92 -19.29
C PRO A 486 11.88 10.34 -18.83
N VAL A 487 11.80 10.68 -17.54
CA VAL A 487 12.01 12.05 -17.02
C VAL A 487 11.04 13.04 -17.67
N SER A 488 9.74 12.63 -17.74
CA SER A 488 8.71 13.42 -18.43
C SER A 488 8.31 14.66 -17.62
N CYS A 489 8.15 15.80 -18.30
CA CYS A 489 7.96 17.13 -17.73
C CYS A 489 6.81 17.23 -16.74
N CYS A 490 5.60 16.96 -17.17
CA CYS A 490 4.43 17.42 -16.44
C CYS A 490 3.15 16.70 -16.85
N TRP A 491 2.09 16.90 -16.05
CA TRP A 491 0.84 16.14 -16.16
C TRP A 491 0.23 16.07 -17.56
N TRP A 492 0.33 17.16 -18.37
CA TRP A 492 -0.16 17.17 -19.74
C TRP A 492 0.57 16.15 -20.62
N PHE A 493 1.91 16.17 -20.52
CA PHE A 493 2.76 15.37 -21.40
C PHE A 493 2.74 13.90 -21.07
N TYR A 494 2.43 13.51 -19.81
CA TYR A 494 2.25 12.08 -19.46
C TYR A 494 1.23 11.36 -20.37
N TRP A 495 0.28 12.11 -20.91
CA TRP A 495 -0.84 11.53 -21.65
C TRP A 495 -0.82 11.86 -23.16
N ASN A 496 -0.25 12.97 -23.55
CA ASN A 496 -0.34 13.46 -24.91
C ASN A 496 1.00 13.44 -25.65
N GLY A 497 2.14 13.47 -24.95
CA GLY A 497 3.43 13.77 -25.55
C GLY A 497 3.46 15.17 -26.18
N ALA A 498 4.59 15.59 -26.76
CA ALA A 498 4.75 16.89 -27.38
C ALA A 498 4.04 17.01 -28.73
N ASN A 499 4.00 15.92 -29.50
CA ASN A 499 3.31 15.89 -30.80
C ASN A 499 1.86 15.42 -30.62
N GLY A 500 0.90 16.32 -30.61
CA GLY A 500 -0.52 16.03 -30.39
C GLY A 500 -1.17 15.05 -31.39
N ASN A 501 -0.53 14.71 -32.49
CA ASN A 501 -1.01 13.70 -33.46
C ASN A 501 -0.52 12.29 -33.16
N ASP A 502 0.55 12.12 -32.39
CA ASP A 502 1.20 10.83 -32.15
C ASP A 502 0.28 9.85 -31.42
N LYS A 503 -0.48 10.32 -30.45
CA LYS A 503 -1.45 9.50 -29.74
C LYS A 503 -2.39 8.74 -30.70
N ASN A 504 -2.89 9.41 -31.73
CA ASN A 504 -3.77 8.79 -32.73
C ASN A 504 -2.99 7.80 -33.64
N ALA A 505 -1.72 8.09 -33.92
CA ALA A 505 -0.86 7.21 -34.71
C ALA A 505 -0.48 5.92 -33.96
N HIS A 506 -0.58 5.94 -32.61
CA HIS A 506 -0.22 4.83 -31.73
C HIS A 506 -1.45 4.19 -31.05
N GLY A 507 -2.57 4.03 -31.78
CA GLY A 507 -3.76 3.34 -31.27
C GLY A 507 -4.58 4.13 -30.25
N GLY A 508 -4.37 5.45 -30.14
CA GLY A 508 -5.02 6.30 -29.15
C GLY A 508 -4.51 6.12 -27.72
N VAL A 509 -3.38 5.46 -27.54
CA VAL A 509 -2.76 5.20 -26.23
C VAL A 509 -2.07 6.46 -25.71
N ASP A 510 -2.21 6.71 -24.41
CA ASP A 510 -1.53 7.79 -23.73
C ASP A 510 0.00 7.58 -23.74
N PHE A 511 0.79 8.68 -23.70
CA PHE A 511 2.24 8.62 -23.93
C PHE A 511 2.97 7.71 -22.92
N LEU A 512 2.89 7.98 -21.62
CA LEU A 512 3.66 7.19 -20.63
C LEU A 512 3.31 5.71 -20.60
N PRO A 513 2.01 5.30 -20.64
CA PRO A 513 1.67 3.89 -20.75
C PRO A 513 2.17 3.25 -22.05
N TRP A 514 2.11 3.97 -23.19
CA TRP A 514 2.65 3.51 -24.44
C TRP A 514 4.17 3.36 -24.38
N TRP A 515 4.86 4.38 -23.87
CA TRP A 515 6.31 4.40 -23.75
C TRP A 515 6.83 3.26 -22.87
N LEU A 516 6.23 3.06 -21.68
CA LEU A 516 6.58 1.93 -20.80
C LEU A 516 6.40 0.58 -21.48
N ASN A 517 5.32 0.42 -22.25
CA ASN A 517 5.05 -0.82 -22.97
C ASN A 517 6.08 -1.07 -24.07
N GLU A 518 6.45 -0.04 -24.81
CA GLU A 518 7.45 -0.11 -25.88
C GLU A 518 8.83 -0.47 -25.32
N ILE A 519 9.29 0.22 -24.26
CA ILE A 519 10.54 -0.10 -23.57
C ILE A 519 10.53 -1.53 -23.02
N TYR A 520 9.45 -1.96 -22.39
CA TYR A 520 9.31 -3.33 -21.89
C TYR A 520 9.44 -4.36 -23.01
N TRP A 521 8.79 -4.14 -24.15
CA TRP A 521 8.85 -5.07 -25.29
C TRP A 521 10.21 -5.07 -25.97
N GLN A 522 10.85 -3.93 -26.15
CA GLN A 522 12.23 -3.85 -26.67
C GLN A 522 13.19 -4.63 -25.76
N ASP A 523 13.06 -4.47 -24.45
CA ASP A 523 13.86 -5.23 -23.48
C ASP A 523 13.59 -6.75 -23.53
N GLN A 524 12.33 -7.15 -23.71
CA GLN A 524 11.97 -8.56 -23.90
C GLN A 524 12.55 -9.14 -25.20
N ILE A 525 12.58 -8.37 -26.29
CA ILE A 525 13.18 -8.78 -27.56
C ILE A 525 14.70 -8.91 -27.41
N ALA A 526 15.34 -7.93 -26.81
CA ALA A 526 16.80 -7.89 -26.63
C ALA A 526 17.30 -8.76 -25.45
N SER A 527 16.39 -9.31 -24.64
CA SER A 527 16.72 -10.03 -23.40
C SER A 527 17.61 -9.20 -22.44
N THR A 528 17.27 -7.95 -22.30
CA THR A 528 17.95 -6.96 -21.43
C THR A 528 16.94 -6.25 -20.53
N ARG A 529 17.43 -5.38 -19.67
CA ARG A 529 16.63 -4.40 -18.94
C ARG A 529 17.28 -3.03 -19.14
N SER A 530 16.57 -2.09 -19.76
CA SER A 530 17.07 -0.73 -20.02
C SER A 530 16.53 0.30 -19.03
N LEU A 531 15.38 0.04 -18.42
CA LEU A 531 14.74 0.89 -17.42
C LEU A 531 14.83 0.27 -16.02
N ASP A 532 15.53 0.94 -15.11
CA ASP A 532 15.67 0.49 -13.72
C ASP A 532 14.66 1.17 -12.80
N ILE A 533 14.34 2.46 -13.03
CA ILE A 533 13.39 3.26 -12.25
C ILE A 533 12.52 4.06 -13.23
N PHE A 534 11.21 3.99 -13.05
CA PHE A 534 10.27 4.83 -13.79
C PHE A 534 10.23 6.21 -13.15
N ASP A 535 10.65 7.23 -13.89
CA ASP A 535 10.83 8.59 -13.39
C ASP A 535 10.00 9.61 -14.13
N ILE A 536 9.39 10.51 -13.36
CA ILE A 536 8.60 11.64 -13.87
C ILE A 536 8.84 12.90 -13.02
N HIS A 537 8.69 14.07 -13.61
CA HIS A 537 8.63 15.35 -12.88
C HIS A 537 7.21 15.59 -12.36
N ALA A 538 7.05 15.63 -11.06
CA ALA A 538 5.74 15.57 -10.42
C ALA A 538 5.37 16.90 -9.74
N TYR A 539 5.24 17.96 -10.51
CA TYR A 539 4.65 19.20 -10.00
C TYR A 539 3.14 18.99 -9.77
N PRO A 540 2.63 19.24 -8.55
CA PRO A 540 1.20 19.12 -8.30
C PRO A 540 0.37 20.00 -9.23
N ASP A 541 -0.77 19.49 -9.70
CA ASP A 541 -1.64 20.19 -10.65
C ASP A 541 -2.39 21.33 -9.95
N GLY A 542 -1.78 22.52 -9.94
CA GLY A 542 -2.31 23.74 -9.34
C GLY A 542 -3.00 24.67 -10.34
N PRO A 543 -3.91 25.55 -9.85
CA PRO A 543 -4.53 26.59 -10.69
C PRO A 543 -3.52 27.69 -11.04
N ASP A 544 -3.83 28.47 -12.07
CA ASP A 544 -3.14 29.75 -12.26
C ASP A 544 -3.36 30.65 -11.03
N THR A 545 -2.28 30.95 -10.31
CA THR A 545 -2.30 31.76 -9.08
C THR A 545 -2.03 33.25 -9.29
N SER A 546 -1.95 33.72 -10.52
CA SER A 546 -1.63 35.13 -10.84
C SER A 546 -2.61 36.13 -10.18
N GLY A 547 -3.89 35.74 -10.02
CA GLY A 547 -4.92 36.52 -9.34
C GLY A 547 -5.14 36.19 -7.85
N TYR A 548 -4.37 35.30 -7.26
CA TYR A 548 -4.59 34.82 -5.88
C TYR A 548 -3.95 35.78 -4.87
N SER A 549 -4.65 36.05 -3.76
CA SER A 549 -4.08 36.66 -2.58
C SER A 549 -3.01 35.78 -1.94
N GLN A 550 -2.11 36.31 -1.13
CA GLN A 550 -1.09 35.54 -0.42
C GLN A 550 -1.73 34.46 0.47
N ALA A 551 -2.84 34.77 1.15
CA ALA A 551 -3.55 33.77 1.97
C ALA A 551 -4.11 32.59 1.15
N GLN A 552 -4.58 32.84 -0.08
CA GLN A 552 -5.02 31.77 -0.97
C GLN A 552 -3.84 30.91 -1.45
N LYS A 553 -2.71 31.53 -1.76
CA LYS A 553 -1.47 30.84 -2.13
C LYS A 553 -0.94 29.98 -0.98
N GLN A 554 -1.00 30.51 0.26
CA GLN A 554 -0.63 29.78 1.47
C GLN A 554 -1.52 28.56 1.73
N ALA A 555 -2.85 28.73 1.60
CA ALA A 555 -3.79 27.62 1.75
C ALA A 555 -3.57 26.53 0.69
N LEU A 556 -3.24 26.94 -0.55
CA LEU A 556 -2.91 26.01 -1.63
C LEU A 556 -1.60 25.26 -1.33
N ALA A 557 -0.55 25.96 -0.90
CA ALA A 557 0.76 25.38 -0.62
C ALA A 557 0.70 24.25 0.43
N VAL A 558 -0.14 24.36 1.45
CA VAL A 558 -0.26 23.33 2.50
C VAL A 558 -1.19 22.18 2.14
N SER A 559 -1.96 22.26 1.06
CA SER A 559 -2.98 21.27 0.71
C SER A 559 -2.76 20.57 -0.63
N ILE A 560 -1.96 21.15 -1.53
CA ILE A 560 -1.87 20.70 -2.92
C ILE A 560 -1.26 19.30 -3.07
N TYR A 561 -0.36 18.89 -2.18
CA TYR A 561 0.27 17.57 -2.22
C TYR A 561 -0.69 16.39 -1.96
N ARG A 562 -1.96 16.66 -1.61
CA ARG A 562 -3.04 15.67 -1.67
C ARG A 562 -3.22 15.09 -3.09
N ASP A 563 -2.81 15.83 -4.13
CA ASP A 563 -2.72 15.35 -5.51
C ASP A 563 -1.94 14.03 -5.65
N TYR A 564 -0.98 13.78 -4.76
CA TYR A 564 -0.13 12.60 -4.81
C TYR A 564 -0.82 11.32 -4.33
N TRP A 565 -1.76 11.41 -3.39
CA TRP A 565 -2.26 10.24 -2.67
C TRP A 565 -3.77 10.20 -2.41
N ASP A 566 -4.49 11.32 -2.51
CA ASP A 566 -5.89 11.41 -2.07
C ASP A 566 -6.86 11.11 -3.22
N PRO A 567 -7.59 9.98 -3.18
CA PRO A 567 -8.54 9.60 -4.22
C PRO A 567 -9.80 10.47 -4.24
N THR A 568 -9.96 11.40 -3.28
CA THR A 568 -11.12 12.29 -3.16
C THR A 568 -10.82 13.71 -3.65
N LEU A 569 -9.55 14.08 -3.81
CA LEU A 569 -9.16 15.41 -4.26
C LEU A 569 -9.47 15.58 -5.75
N VAL A 570 -10.44 16.42 -6.05
CA VAL A 570 -10.66 16.93 -7.41
C VAL A 570 -9.64 18.01 -7.70
N SER A 571 -8.91 17.89 -8.82
CA SER A 571 -7.87 18.84 -9.17
C SER A 571 -8.36 20.29 -9.17
N PRO A 572 -7.68 21.19 -8.47
CA PRO A 572 -8.05 22.60 -8.42
C PRO A 572 -7.93 23.34 -9.78
N SER A 573 -7.08 22.87 -10.68
CA SER A 573 -6.90 23.49 -12.01
C SER A 573 -8.07 23.25 -12.94
N GLY A 574 -8.85 22.19 -12.73
CA GLY A 574 -9.89 21.74 -13.65
C GLY A 574 -9.36 21.21 -14.99
N THR A 575 -8.05 21.29 -15.23
CA THR A 575 -7.42 20.89 -16.50
C THR A 575 -7.30 19.38 -16.67
N ILE A 576 -7.30 18.63 -15.58
CA ILE A 576 -7.29 17.16 -15.59
C ILE A 576 -8.50 16.60 -16.37
N ASN A 577 -9.58 17.36 -16.50
CA ASN A 577 -10.86 16.92 -17.10
C ASN A 577 -10.85 16.64 -18.60
N GLN A 578 -9.89 17.08 -19.36
CA GLN A 578 -10.07 17.19 -20.83
C GLN A 578 -9.27 16.19 -21.67
N GLN A 579 -8.42 15.34 -21.07
CA GLN A 579 -7.31 14.79 -21.85
C GLN A 579 -7.22 13.28 -21.95
N TYR A 580 -8.06 12.52 -21.26
CA TYR A 580 -7.89 11.07 -21.18
C TYR A 580 -8.97 10.30 -21.89
N THR A 581 -8.55 9.41 -22.78
CA THR A 581 -9.46 8.56 -23.56
C THR A 581 -9.18 7.08 -23.37
N THR A 582 -8.17 6.70 -22.57
CA THR A 582 -7.70 5.33 -22.52
C THR A 582 -8.23 4.53 -21.33
N TYR A 583 -8.11 3.23 -21.45
CA TYR A 583 -8.35 2.17 -20.50
C TYR A 583 -7.84 2.46 -19.07
N ILE A 584 -6.76 3.22 -18.94
CA ILE A 584 -6.02 3.44 -17.69
C ILE A 584 -6.59 4.56 -16.80
N GLN A 585 -7.59 5.30 -17.27
CA GLN A 585 -8.06 6.51 -16.60
C GLN A 585 -9.49 6.38 -16.05
N PRO A 586 -9.70 5.69 -14.91
CA PRO A 586 -11.04 5.45 -14.41
C PRO A 586 -11.76 6.71 -13.91
N ASN A 587 -11.03 7.72 -13.43
CA ASN A 587 -11.60 8.99 -12.98
C ASN A 587 -10.74 10.17 -13.47
N LYS A 588 -11.32 11.00 -14.35
CA LYS A 588 -10.63 12.06 -15.07
C LYS A 588 -10.41 13.35 -14.25
N THR A 589 -11.01 13.46 -13.08
CA THR A 589 -10.96 14.68 -12.26
C THR A 589 -10.00 14.56 -11.07
N ILE A 590 -9.48 13.36 -10.81
CA ILE A 590 -8.65 13.03 -9.66
C ILE A 590 -7.28 12.59 -10.15
N ALA A 591 -6.22 13.27 -9.72
CA ALA A 591 -4.85 12.90 -10.11
C ALA A 591 -4.42 11.58 -9.47
N PHE A 592 -4.49 11.47 -8.15
CA PHE A 592 -4.10 10.25 -7.41
C PHE A 592 -2.77 9.71 -7.94
N ARG A 593 -1.78 10.59 -8.00
CA ARG A 593 -0.60 10.48 -8.87
C ARG A 593 0.27 9.28 -8.55
N ILE A 594 0.69 9.11 -7.29
CA ILE A 594 1.61 8.03 -6.94
C ILE A 594 0.96 6.65 -7.12
N PRO A 595 -0.22 6.35 -6.54
CA PRO A 595 -0.83 5.04 -6.75
C PRO A 595 -1.17 4.77 -8.21
N ARG A 596 -1.61 5.78 -8.97
CA ARG A 596 -1.91 5.64 -10.40
C ARG A 596 -0.67 5.27 -11.21
N MET A 597 0.45 6.00 -11.03
CA MET A 597 1.69 5.74 -11.77
C MET A 597 2.32 4.40 -11.36
N ARG A 598 2.26 4.05 -10.08
CA ARG A 598 2.69 2.73 -9.61
C ARG A 598 1.82 1.59 -10.19
N ALA A 599 0.50 1.78 -10.29
CA ALA A 599 -0.39 0.80 -10.91
C ALA A 599 -0.04 0.58 -12.39
N ILE A 600 0.24 1.66 -13.13
CA ILE A 600 0.68 1.62 -14.54
C ILE A 600 2.01 0.86 -14.65
N ALA A 601 3.01 1.24 -13.85
CA ALA A 601 4.32 0.59 -13.87
C ALA A 601 4.22 -0.90 -13.50
N ASN A 602 3.50 -1.25 -12.44
CA ASN A 602 3.32 -2.63 -12.00
C ASN A 602 2.58 -3.50 -13.02
N MET A 603 1.63 -2.91 -13.77
CA MET A 603 0.90 -3.61 -14.82
C MET A 603 1.77 -3.83 -16.07
N ILE A 604 2.47 -2.79 -16.54
CA ILE A 604 3.14 -2.79 -17.83
C ILE A 604 4.57 -3.31 -17.73
N TYR A 605 5.33 -2.84 -16.75
CA TYR A 605 6.74 -3.21 -16.55
C TYR A 605 6.99 -3.63 -15.09
N PRO A 606 6.53 -4.82 -14.69
CA PRO A 606 6.58 -5.28 -13.30
C PRO A 606 7.96 -5.20 -12.66
N GLY A 607 8.01 -4.76 -11.40
CA GLY A 607 9.25 -4.61 -10.65
C GLY A 607 10.04 -3.34 -10.98
N THR A 608 9.42 -2.34 -11.63
CA THR A 608 9.98 -1.02 -11.86
C THR A 608 9.48 -0.05 -10.79
N PRO A 609 10.35 0.42 -9.87
CA PRO A 609 9.96 1.39 -8.86
C PRO A 609 9.74 2.79 -9.46
N LEU A 610 9.03 3.66 -8.73
CA LEU A 610 8.69 5.02 -9.15
C LEU A 610 9.62 6.04 -8.48
N ALA A 611 10.06 7.06 -9.26
CA ALA A 611 10.78 8.22 -8.80
C ALA A 611 10.11 9.54 -9.22
N PHE A 612 10.40 10.61 -8.47
CA PHE A 612 10.10 12.00 -8.81
C PHE A 612 11.38 12.81 -8.75
N THR A 613 12.07 12.99 -9.87
CA THR A 613 13.35 13.72 -9.89
C THR A 613 13.19 15.24 -9.96
N GLU A 614 11.95 15.72 -10.16
CA GLU A 614 11.56 17.11 -9.89
C GLU A 614 10.16 17.18 -9.28
N TRP A 615 10.07 17.91 -8.17
CA TRP A 615 8.81 18.29 -7.57
C TRP A 615 8.97 19.58 -6.73
N SER A 616 7.96 20.40 -6.74
CA SER A 616 7.84 21.58 -5.89
C SER A 616 6.43 22.17 -5.98
N ALA A 617 5.98 22.86 -4.95
CA ALA A 617 4.73 23.61 -4.93
C ALA A 617 4.86 24.93 -4.17
N ALA A 618 5.89 25.72 -4.46
CA ALA A 618 6.18 26.98 -3.79
C ALA A 618 5.24 28.12 -4.22
N PHE A 619 3.93 27.89 -4.29
CA PHE A 619 2.92 28.88 -4.71
C PHE A 619 2.95 30.16 -3.87
N ALA A 620 3.28 30.09 -2.59
CA ALA A 620 3.39 31.21 -1.67
C ALA A 620 4.80 31.84 -1.67
N GLY A 621 5.78 31.21 -2.31
CA GLY A 621 7.20 31.57 -2.32
C GLY A 621 8.03 30.67 -1.40
N GLU A 622 9.31 30.48 -1.75
CA GLU A 622 10.25 29.58 -1.04
C GLU A 622 10.49 30.00 0.43
N SER A 623 10.41 31.29 0.73
CA SER A 623 10.59 31.82 2.09
C SER A 623 9.31 31.80 2.94
N ASP A 624 8.17 31.42 2.37
CA ASP A 624 6.90 31.35 3.11
C ASP A 624 6.82 30.08 3.95
N PHE A 625 6.36 30.20 5.17
CA PHE A 625 6.25 29.06 6.10
C PHE A 625 5.23 28.00 5.63
N SER A 626 4.23 28.38 4.85
CA SER A 626 3.29 27.45 4.24
C SER A 626 3.96 26.49 3.25
N THR A 627 4.96 26.96 2.51
CA THR A 627 5.78 26.11 1.65
C THR A 627 6.54 25.06 2.49
N ALA A 628 7.09 25.46 3.64
CA ALA A 628 7.76 24.53 4.55
C ALA A 628 6.82 23.44 5.09
N LEU A 629 5.58 23.80 5.45
CA LEU A 629 4.57 22.83 5.89
C LEU A 629 4.15 21.91 4.75
N GLY A 630 3.98 22.44 3.53
CA GLY A 630 3.68 21.65 2.34
C GLY A 630 4.80 20.66 2.01
N ASP A 631 6.05 21.12 2.03
CA ASP A 631 7.22 20.27 1.79
C ASP A 631 7.34 19.16 2.86
N ALA A 632 7.09 19.48 4.15
CA ALA A 632 7.05 18.47 5.21
C ALA A 632 5.94 17.44 4.98
N ASP A 633 4.77 17.85 4.49
CA ASP A 633 3.67 16.96 4.11
C ASP A 633 4.09 16.06 2.94
N ALA A 634 4.72 16.63 1.91
CA ALA A 634 5.23 15.89 0.76
C ALA A 634 6.22 14.80 1.17
N TYR A 635 7.22 15.10 2.01
CA TYR A 635 8.17 14.08 2.50
C TYR A 635 7.47 12.94 3.25
N GLY A 636 6.47 13.25 4.07
CA GLY A 636 5.67 12.23 4.76
C GLY A 636 4.87 11.35 3.80
N ILE A 637 4.24 11.95 2.79
CA ILE A 637 3.52 11.26 1.71
C ILE A 637 4.48 10.34 0.93
N LEU A 638 5.62 10.86 0.47
CA LEU A 638 6.60 10.09 -0.31
C LEU A 638 7.09 8.85 0.46
N GLY A 639 7.31 8.99 1.78
CA GLY A 639 7.66 7.87 2.65
C GLY A 639 6.54 6.84 2.80
N ARG A 640 5.31 7.31 3.05
CA ARG A 640 4.13 6.46 3.19
C ARG A 640 3.77 5.71 1.90
N GLU A 641 3.86 6.40 0.77
CA GLU A 641 3.49 5.88 -0.55
C GLU A 641 4.62 5.08 -1.23
N ARG A 642 5.68 4.70 -0.49
CA ARG A 642 6.75 3.81 -0.97
C ARG A 642 7.50 4.36 -2.19
N MET A 643 7.74 5.67 -2.24
CA MET A 643 8.56 6.25 -3.30
C MET A 643 9.99 5.77 -3.18
N SER A 644 10.62 5.50 -4.32
CA SER A 644 11.98 4.96 -4.35
C SER A 644 13.06 6.02 -4.30
N LEU A 645 12.83 7.13 -4.99
CA LEU A 645 13.72 8.29 -5.06
C LEU A 645 12.91 9.55 -5.31
N SER A 646 13.33 10.67 -4.72
CA SER A 646 12.78 11.97 -5.10
C SER A 646 13.79 13.10 -4.90
N THR A 647 13.73 14.12 -5.75
CA THR A 647 14.49 15.36 -5.60
C THR A 647 13.58 16.57 -5.77
N ARG A 648 13.62 17.45 -4.78
CA ARG A 648 12.89 18.71 -4.84
C ARG A 648 13.59 19.70 -5.79
N TRP A 649 12.83 20.40 -6.60
CA TRP A 649 13.31 21.48 -7.43
C TRP A 649 13.01 22.85 -6.76
N THR A 650 13.95 23.61 -6.25
CA THR A 650 15.38 23.38 -5.98
C THR A 650 15.58 22.87 -4.54
N ALA A 651 16.81 22.44 -4.16
CA ALA A 651 17.11 22.09 -2.77
C ALA A 651 16.75 23.25 -1.82
N PRO A 652 16.15 22.96 -0.64
CA PRO A 652 15.83 23.99 0.33
C PRO A 652 17.08 24.76 0.78
N GLN A 653 17.02 26.08 0.78
CA GLN A 653 18.12 26.96 1.15
C GLN A 653 18.13 27.22 2.67
N ALA A 654 19.29 27.27 3.32
CA ALA A 654 19.42 27.43 4.77
C ALA A 654 18.69 28.67 5.35
N ALA A 655 18.50 29.70 4.54
CA ALA A 655 17.75 30.89 4.92
C ALA A 655 16.23 30.72 4.94
N ASN A 656 15.71 29.64 4.36
CA ASN A 656 14.28 29.42 4.17
C ASN A 656 13.73 28.38 5.18
N PRO A 657 12.46 28.49 5.59
CA PRO A 657 11.83 27.56 6.52
C PRO A 657 11.76 26.12 6.03
N ASN A 658 11.66 25.88 4.74
CA ASN A 658 11.60 24.53 4.15
C ASN A 658 12.92 23.75 4.33
N TYR A 659 14.05 24.43 4.55
CA TYR A 659 15.29 23.79 4.98
C TYR A 659 15.14 23.09 6.35
N GLN A 660 14.46 23.76 7.29
CA GLN A 660 14.18 23.18 8.61
C GLN A 660 13.11 22.06 8.52
N ALA A 661 12.15 22.21 7.61
CA ALA A 661 11.16 21.14 7.35
C ALA A 661 11.84 19.85 6.85
N LEU A 662 12.81 19.94 5.95
CA LEU A 662 13.63 18.80 5.54
C LEU A 662 14.40 18.21 6.75
N LYS A 663 15.04 19.05 7.57
CA LYS A 663 15.79 18.61 8.75
C LYS A 663 14.93 17.85 9.77
N LEU A 664 13.63 18.14 9.89
CA LEU A 664 12.74 17.33 10.73
C LEU A 664 12.69 15.86 10.32
N TYR A 665 12.96 15.54 9.05
CA TYR A 665 13.03 14.15 8.56
C TYR A 665 14.45 13.57 8.54
N THR A 666 15.48 14.40 8.41
CA THR A 666 16.84 13.95 8.11
C THR A 666 17.85 14.24 9.21
N ASN A 667 17.62 15.31 10.00
CA ASN A 667 18.58 15.79 11.03
C ASN A 667 17.89 16.67 12.08
N TYR A 668 16.83 16.15 12.74
CA TYR A 668 15.99 16.95 13.63
C TYR A 668 16.72 17.48 14.87
N ASP A 669 17.79 16.81 15.31
CA ASP A 669 18.53 17.15 16.53
C ASP A 669 19.91 17.76 16.28
N GLY A 670 20.31 17.96 15.00
CA GLY A 670 21.63 18.43 14.60
C GLY A 670 22.75 17.39 14.72
N SER A 671 22.40 16.11 14.98
CA SER A 671 23.35 14.99 15.10
C SER A 671 23.09 13.90 14.07
N HIS A 672 22.42 14.25 12.97
CA HIS A 672 22.00 13.37 11.87
C HIS A 672 21.05 12.24 12.27
N HIS A 673 20.27 12.43 13.33
CA HIS A 673 19.14 11.56 13.58
C HIS A 673 17.93 12.02 12.76
N GLY A 674 17.40 11.11 11.99
CA GLY A 674 16.25 11.34 11.10
C GLY A 674 15.01 10.58 11.53
N PHE A 675 13.96 10.72 10.74
CA PHE A 675 12.72 9.95 10.86
C PHE A 675 13.05 8.45 10.77
N ALA A 676 12.37 7.61 11.55
CA ALA A 676 12.68 6.19 11.62
C ALA A 676 12.49 5.50 10.24
N PRO A 677 13.22 4.42 9.94
CA PRO A 677 13.32 3.89 8.58
C PRO A 677 12.17 2.95 8.17
N ILE A 678 11.29 2.52 9.10
CA ILE A 678 10.20 1.61 8.79
C ILE A 678 8.88 2.36 8.92
N SER A 679 8.26 2.72 7.81
CA SER A 679 6.91 3.29 7.78
C SER A 679 5.90 2.33 8.39
N VAL A 680 4.92 2.87 9.10
CA VAL A 680 3.80 2.12 9.69
C VAL A 680 2.51 2.91 9.52
N SER A 681 1.37 2.23 9.67
CA SER A 681 0.07 2.89 9.54
C SER A 681 -0.13 4.00 10.58
N ALA A 682 -0.51 5.19 10.11
CA ALA A 682 -0.95 6.32 10.92
C ALA A 682 -2.17 6.97 10.24
N THR A 683 -3.36 6.67 10.72
CA THR A 683 -4.61 7.25 10.21
C THR A 683 -5.14 8.29 11.18
N ASN A 684 -5.85 9.29 10.68
CA ASN A 684 -6.45 10.34 11.50
C ASN A 684 -7.82 10.76 10.96
N ASN A 685 -8.60 11.42 11.81
CA ASN A 685 -9.92 11.96 11.46
C ASN A 685 -9.91 13.49 11.25
N GLY A 686 -8.74 14.09 11.13
CA GLY A 686 -8.58 15.52 10.83
C GLY A 686 -8.94 15.87 9.40
N ASP A 687 -9.22 17.16 9.14
CA ASP A 687 -9.33 17.67 7.77
C ASP A 687 -7.94 17.59 7.09
N PRO A 688 -7.77 16.84 6.00
CA PRO A 688 -6.47 16.69 5.34
C PRO A 688 -5.90 17.99 4.77
N ASN A 689 -6.71 19.05 4.61
CA ASN A 689 -6.21 20.38 4.27
C ASN A 689 -5.53 21.08 5.45
N LEU A 690 -5.89 20.73 6.67
CA LEU A 690 -5.48 21.39 7.90
C LEU A 690 -4.62 20.53 8.82
N PHE A 691 -4.59 19.22 8.60
CA PHE A 691 -3.89 18.30 9.48
C PHE A 691 -3.34 17.09 8.71
N SER A 692 -2.10 16.70 9.03
CA SER A 692 -1.49 15.45 8.55
C SER A 692 -0.67 14.78 9.64
N SER A 693 -0.57 13.45 9.58
CA SER A 693 0.25 12.67 10.50
C SER A 693 0.91 11.47 9.80
N TYR A 694 2.17 11.21 10.15
CA TYR A 694 2.96 10.10 9.62
C TYR A 694 3.68 9.40 10.76
N ALA A 695 3.88 8.10 10.65
CA ALA A 695 4.54 7.30 11.68
C ALA A 695 5.59 6.36 11.07
N ALA A 696 6.68 6.19 11.82
CA ALA A 696 7.68 5.19 11.47
C ALA A 696 8.36 4.65 12.72
N VAL A 697 8.78 3.37 12.68
CA VAL A 697 9.44 2.69 13.79
C VAL A 697 10.88 2.34 13.44
N SER A 698 11.77 2.38 14.44
CA SER A 698 13.16 1.96 14.28
C SER A 698 13.26 0.44 14.04
N ALA A 699 14.33 0.02 13.37
CA ALA A 699 14.55 -1.40 13.07
C ALA A 699 14.66 -2.28 14.33
N ASP A 700 15.15 -1.72 15.46
CA ASP A 700 15.22 -2.42 16.74
C ASP A 700 13.90 -2.35 17.56
N GLY A 701 12.89 -1.68 17.04
CA GLY A 701 11.57 -1.55 17.66
C GLY A 701 11.51 -0.71 18.94
N LYS A 702 12.56 0.10 19.23
CA LYS A 702 12.64 0.87 20.47
C LYS A 702 12.25 2.33 20.33
N THR A 703 12.21 2.84 19.12
CA THR A 703 11.87 4.24 18.82
C THR A 703 10.73 4.28 17.81
N LEU A 704 9.68 5.03 18.13
CA LEU A 704 8.61 5.40 17.22
C LEU A 704 8.72 6.89 16.94
N THR A 705 8.84 7.29 15.69
CA THR A 705 8.78 8.68 15.27
C THR A 705 7.40 8.99 14.72
N LEU A 706 6.81 10.08 15.18
CA LEU A 706 5.51 10.58 14.75
C LEU A 706 5.69 11.99 14.20
N MET A 707 5.46 12.21 12.92
CA MET A 707 5.35 13.54 12.34
C MET A 707 3.92 14.02 12.48
N VAL A 708 3.73 15.23 13.00
CA VAL A 708 2.44 15.89 13.11
C VAL A 708 2.53 17.27 12.47
N LEU A 709 1.69 17.52 11.50
CA LEU A 709 1.56 18.79 10.80
C LEU A 709 0.22 19.44 11.15
N ASN A 710 0.26 20.50 11.95
CA ASN A 710 -0.89 21.37 12.13
C ASN A 710 -0.80 22.52 11.10
N LYS A 711 -1.54 22.37 10.02
CA LYS A 711 -1.59 23.28 8.88
C LYS A 711 -2.63 24.41 9.07
N ASP A 712 -3.40 24.39 10.18
CA ASP A 712 -4.34 25.46 10.52
C ASP A 712 -3.55 26.70 10.99
N PRO A 713 -3.67 27.84 10.31
CA PRO A 713 -2.90 29.05 10.68
C PRO A 713 -3.41 29.76 11.94
N GLN A 714 -4.59 29.39 12.46
CA GLN A 714 -5.26 30.10 13.53
C GLN A 714 -5.41 29.26 14.81
N ASN A 715 -5.61 27.93 14.68
CA ASN A 715 -5.99 27.09 15.78
C ASN A 715 -4.92 26.07 16.16
N SER A 716 -4.67 25.90 17.45
CA SER A 716 -3.90 24.77 17.95
C SER A 716 -4.68 23.48 17.72
N ALA A 717 -3.99 22.42 17.33
CA ALA A 717 -4.57 21.09 17.23
C ALA A 717 -4.35 20.32 18.54
N GLN A 718 -5.43 19.92 19.21
CA GLN A 718 -5.35 18.91 20.25
C GLN A 718 -5.46 17.54 19.61
N VAL A 719 -4.50 16.65 19.88
CA VAL A 719 -4.40 15.34 19.23
C VAL A 719 -4.39 14.24 20.28
N GLN A 720 -5.24 13.22 20.09
CA GLN A 720 -5.25 12.00 20.89
C GLN A 720 -4.66 10.85 20.07
N PHE A 721 -3.56 10.27 20.54
CA PHE A 721 -2.91 9.13 19.93
C PHE A 721 -3.39 7.81 20.53
N ALA A 722 -3.82 6.88 19.69
CA ALA A 722 -3.97 5.47 20.04
C ALA A 722 -2.81 4.70 19.40
N LEU A 723 -1.94 4.09 20.20
CA LEU A 723 -0.77 3.35 19.75
C LEU A 723 -1.02 1.85 19.87
N SER A 724 -1.18 1.17 18.74
CA SER A 724 -1.36 -0.28 18.67
C SER A 724 -0.02 -0.97 18.36
N GLY A 725 0.32 -1.99 19.15
CA GLY A 725 1.56 -2.76 18.96
C GLY A 725 2.83 -2.12 19.54
N PHE A 726 2.74 -0.93 20.16
CA PHE A 726 3.87 -0.23 20.78
C PHE A 726 3.55 0.21 22.22
N ASN A 727 4.48 -0.02 23.13
CA ASN A 727 4.40 0.39 24.53
C ASN A 727 5.28 1.63 24.76
N PRO A 728 4.72 2.85 24.72
CA PRO A 728 5.49 4.07 24.86
C PRO A 728 5.89 4.31 26.32
N ALA A 729 7.11 4.83 26.54
CA ALA A 729 7.61 5.21 27.87
C ALA A 729 7.75 6.73 28.01
N SER A 730 8.49 7.35 27.09
CA SER A 730 8.78 8.79 27.11
C SER A 730 8.88 9.32 25.69
N PHE A 731 8.90 10.65 25.53
CA PHE A 731 9.12 11.29 24.25
C PHE A 731 9.91 12.58 24.36
N VAL A 732 10.51 12.99 23.24
CA VAL A 732 11.06 14.33 22.98
C VAL A 732 10.36 14.87 21.75
N SER A 733 9.92 16.13 21.75
CA SER A 733 9.38 16.81 20.57
C SER A 733 10.43 17.73 19.95
N TYR A 734 10.49 17.73 18.63
CA TYR A 734 11.27 18.66 17.80
C TYR A 734 10.29 19.44 16.93
N THR A 735 10.15 20.74 17.22
CA THR A 735 9.07 21.54 16.66
C THR A 735 9.59 22.74 15.88
N LEU A 736 9.01 22.94 14.70
CA LEU A 736 9.18 24.10 13.84
C LEU A 736 7.86 24.90 13.82
N VAL A 737 7.90 26.20 14.09
CA VAL A 737 6.72 27.07 14.17
C VAL A 737 6.89 28.34 13.36
N VAL A 738 5.79 28.93 12.92
CA VAL A 738 5.79 30.17 12.14
C VAL A 738 6.46 31.36 12.85
N SER A 739 6.43 31.42 14.17
CA SER A 739 7.08 32.48 14.95
C SER A 739 8.60 32.35 15.06
N ALA A 740 9.15 31.16 14.73
CA ALA A 740 10.59 30.87 14.65
C ALA A 740 10.86 29.95 13.45
N PRO A 741 10.66 30.44 12.21
CA PRO A 741 10.55 29.60 11.02
C PRO A 741 11.86 28.92 10.61
N ASN A 742 13.00 29.40 11.13
CA ASN A 742 14.33 28.89 10.78
C ASN A 742 15.00 28.15 11.97
N THR A 743 14.21 27.71 12.97
CA THR A 743 14.76 27.07 14.17
C THR A 743 13.88 25.91 14.65
N ILE A 744 14.45 24.71 14.69
CA ILE A 744 13.83 23.56 15.34
C ILE A 744 14.07 23.69 16.84
N THR A 745 12.99 23.64 17.62
CA THR A 745 13.04 23.70 19.09
C THR A 745 12.78 22.32 19.67
N ALA A 746 13.72 21.83 20.50
CA ALA A 746 13.59 20.57 21.20
C ALA A 746 12.97 20.76 22.61
N SER A 747 12.05 19.86 23.01
CA SER A 747 11.61 19.75 24.40
C SER A 747 12.62 18.96 25.24
N SER A 748 12.52 19.06 26.58
CA SER A 748 13.09 18.03 27.45
C SER A 748 12.32 16.71 27.29
N SER A 749 12.96 15.58 27.63
CA SER A 749 12.28 14.28 27.67
C SER A 749 11.12 14.31 28.66
N GLN A 750 9.94 13.89 28.24
CA GLN A 750 8.70 13.84 29.00
C GLN A 750 8.16 12.40 29.06
N PRO A 751 7.48 12.00 30.15
CA PRO A 751 6.68 10.78 30.13
C PRO A 751 5.65 10.82 29.02
N TRP A 752 5.37 9.67 28.39
CA TRP A 752 4.36 9.62 27.34
C TRP A 752 2.97 10.05 27.83
N SER A 753 2.31 10.88 27.08
CA SER A 753 0.89 11.21 27.22
C SER A 753 0.18 11.02 25.90
N ALA A 754 -0.93 10.29 25.90
CA ALA A 754 -1.70 10.05 24.70
C ALA A 754 -2.35 11.30 24.10
N ILE A 755 -2.53 12.37 24.89
CA ILE A 755 -3.06 13.65 24.42
C ILE A 755 -1.93 14.67 24.39
N GLN A 756 -1.73 15.28 23.22
CA GLN A 756 -0.73 16.30 22.95
C GLN A 756 -1.41 17.53 22.30
N THR A 757 -0.78 18.69 22.42
CA THR A 757 -1.27 19.92 21.78
C THR A 757 -0.19 20.49 20.88
N PHE A 758 -0.54 20.75 19.63
CA PHE A 758 0.35 21.30 18.61
C PHE A 758 -0.04 22.75 18.28
N ALA A 759 0.94 23.63 18.21
CA ALA A 759 0.73 25.02 17.91
C ALA A 759 0.08 25.23 16.53
N PRO A 760 -0.61 26.34 16.30
CA PRO A 760 -1.05 26.70 14.94
C PRO A 760 0.15 26.78 13.99
N TYR A 761 -0.05 26.37 12.76
CA TYR A 761 0.98 26.43 11.69
C TYR A 761 2.32 25.89 12.20
N SER A 762 2.37 24.59 12.46
CA SER A 762 3.56 23.92 13.02
C SER A 762 3.81 22.54 12.42
N ALA A 763 5.08 22.17 12.34
CA ALA A 763 5.55 20.82 12.07
C ALA A 763 6.29 20.29 13.31
N THR A 764 5.91 19.10 13.79
CA THR A 764 6.51 18.50 15.00
C THR A 764 6.83 17.04 14.77
N VAL A 765 8.07 16.63 15.05
CA VAL A 765 8.45 15.23 15.21
C VAL A 765 8.42 14.89 16.71
N LEU A 766 7.60 13.91 17.07
CA LEU A 766 7.69 13.26 18.39
C LEU A 766 8.58 12.02 18.24
N VAL A 767 9.68 12.01 18.99
CA VAL A 767 10.58 10.86 19.10
C VAL A 767 10.20 10.11 20.38
N VAL A 768 9.41 9.06 20.22
CA VAL A 768 8.84 8.28 21.32
C VAL A 768 9.72 7.07 21.61
N THR A 769 10.29 7.02 22.80
CA THR A 769 11.05 5.86 23.28
C THR A 769 10.11 4.84 23.93
N GLY A 770 10.30 3.56 23.63
CA GLY A 770 9.44 2.50 24.13
C GLY A 770 9.90 1.12 23.70
N SER A 771 8.94 0.24 23.40
CA SER A 771 9.22 -1.09 22.86
C SER A 771 8.01 -1.61 22.07
N LEU A 772 8.24 -2.45 21.07
CA LEU A 772 7.16 -3.23 20.48
C LEU A 772 6.48 -4.07 21.56
N ALA A 773 5.16 -4.14 21.53
CA ALA A 773 4.39 -5.02 22.43
C ALA A 773 4.67 -6.49 22.12
N ASN A 774 4.81 -6.81 20.82
CA ASN A 774 5.23 -8.10 20.32
C ASN A 774 6.12 -7.87 19.09
N THR A 775 7.19 -8.66 18.97
CA THR A 775 8.07 -8.60 17.78
C THR A 775 7.65 -9.70 16.82
N PRO A 776 7.33 -9.38 15.56
CA PRO A 776 7.04 -10.42 14.56
C PRO A 776 8.27 -11.30 14.32
N SER A 777 8.07 -12.58 14.15
CA SER A 777 9.11 -13.54 13.75
C SER A 777 9.41 -13.46 12.26
N SER A 778 8.47 -12.91 11.48
CA SER A 778 8.62 -12.61 10.06
C SER A 778 7.77 -11.39 9.72
N ASP A 779 8.35 -10.47 8.94
CA ASP A 779 7.60 -9.42 8.24
C ASP A 779 7.26 -9.91 6.81
N TRP A 780 6.13 -9.43 6.30
CA TRP A 780 5.67 -9.73 4.95
C TRP A 780 5.08 -8.49 4.30
N ASP A 781 4.95 -8.51 2.98
CA ASP A 781 4.45 -7.38 2.23
C ASP A 781 3.67 -7.83 1.00
N LEU A 782 2.74 -6.99 0.55
CA LEU A 782 2.09 -7.10 -0.74
C LEU A 782 3.06 -6.68 -1.84
N ASN A 783 3.24 -7.52 -2.84
CA ASN A 783 4.09 -7.16 -3.98
C ASN A 783 3.47 -7.68 -5.29
N PRO A 784 2.92 -6.80 -6.11
CA PRO A 784 2.74 -5.37 -5.86
C PRO A 784 1.62 -5.06 -4.86
N ASP A 785 1.71 -3.93 -4.16
CA ASP A 785 0.68 -3.39 -3.26
C ASP A 785 -0.30 -2.45 -4.00
N VAL A 786 0.06 -1.99 -5.18
CA VAL A 786 -0.79 -1.20 -6.07
C VAL A 786 -0.87 -1.90 -7.42
N ILE A 787 -2.06 -2.15 -7.90
CA ILE A 787 -2.27 -2.88 -9.15
C ILE A 787 -3.44 -2.31 -9.94
N MET A 788 -3.36 -2.41 -11.28
CA MET A 788 -4.47 -2.10 -12.16
C MET A 788 -5.18 -3.38 -12.60
N VAL A 789 -6.50 -3.33 -12.64
CA VAL A 789 -7.36 -4.45 -13.08
C VAL A 789 -8.39 -3.91 -14.07
N PRO A 790 -8.64 -4.61 -15.18
CA PRO A 790 -9.76 -4.24 -16.06
C PRO A 790 -11.11 -4.35 -15.36
N GLU A 791 -12.07 -3.54 -15.79
CA GLU A 791 -13.46 -3.68 -15.36
C GLU A 791 -13.94 -5.12 -15.55
N SER A 792 -14.49 -5.71 -14.49
CA SER A 792 -14.87 -7.13 -14.43
C SER A 792 -13.74 -8.13 -14.71
N GLY A 793 -12.50 -7.68 -14.67
CA GLY A 793 -11.31 -8.52 -14.87
C GLY A 793 -10.84 -9.19 -13.57
N THR A 794 -9.86 -10.07 -13.72
CA THR A 794 -9.24 -10.79 -12.61
C THR A 794 -7.72 -10.64 -12.66
N VAL A 795 -7.09 -10.46 -11.49
CA VAL A 795 -5.64 -10.44 -11.33
C VAL A 795 -5.25 -11.15 -10.03
N THR A 796 -4.00 -11.55 -9.92
CA THR A 796 -3.44 -12.15 -8.70
C THR A 796 -2.38 -11.26 -8.08
N LEU A 797 -2.47 -11.09 -6.73
CA LEU A 797 -1.41 -10.52 -5.92
C LEU A 797 -0.61 -11.66 -5.29
N GLN A 798 0.69 -11.47 -5.13
CA GLN A 798 1.61 -12.47 -4.57
C GLN A 798 2.34 -11.92 -3.34
N PRO A 799 1.69 -11.85 -2.17
CA PRO A 799 2.34 -11.45 -0.93
C PRO A 799 3.52 -12.38 -0.61
N LYS A 800 4.61 -11.78 -0.11
CA LYS A 800 5.86 -12.50 0.19
C LYS A 800 6.49 -12.02 1.48
N LEU A 801 7.38 -12.85 2.08
CA LEU A 801 8.19 -12.43 3.21
C LEU A 801 9.19 -11.34 2.77
N THR A 802 9.34 -10.34 3.62
CA THR A 802 10.37 -9.29 3.50
C THR A 802 11.50 -9.51 4.48
N SER A 803 11.22 -10.16 5.62
CA SER A 803 12.22 -10.58 6.60
C SER A 803 11.75 -11.79 7.40
N GLY A 804 12.68 -12.43 8.13
CA GLY A 804 12.38 -13.57 9.00
C GLY A 804 12.31 -14.92 8.27
N THR A 805 11.99 -15.97 9.02
CA THR A 805 11.94 -17.37 8.51
C THR A 805 10.68 -18.12 8.92
N ALA A 806 9.83 -17.54 9.76
CA ALA A 806 8.56 -18.13 10.14
C ALA A 806 7.54 -18.00 8.99
N ASN A 807 6.74 -19.02 8.78
CA ASN A 807 5.64 -18.96 7.81
C ASN A 807 4.58 -17.98 8.30
N VAL A 808 4.01 -17.21 7.37
CA VAL A 808 2.87 -16.33 7.63
C VAL A 808 1.62 -16.94 7.01
N THR A 809 0.55 -17.04 7.79
CA THR A 809 -0.75 -17.52 7.32
C THR A 809 -1.70 -16.36 7.18
N LEU A 810 -2.17 -16.09 5.96
CA LEU A 810 -3.17 -15.08 5.66
C LEU A 810 -4.55 -15.54 6.14
N SER A 811 -5.28 -14.66 6.82
CA SER A 811 -6.58 -14.97 7.43
C SER A 811 -7.75 -14.20 6.83
N SER A 812 -7.52 -13.06 6.25
CA SER A 812 -8.53 -12.25 5.56
C SER A 812 -7.95 -11.36 4.47
N ALA A 813 -8.74 -11.11 3.43
CA ALA A 813 -8.49 -10.09 2.42
C ALA A 813 -9.84 -9.42 2.11
N VAL A 814 -9.95 -8.12 2.34
CA VAL A 814 -11.21 -7.39 2.24
C VAL A 814 -11.01 -6.01 1.60
N PHE A 815 -12.00 -5.56 0.84
CA PHE A 815 -12.10 -4.15 0.46
C PHE A 815 -12.55 -3.33 1.66
N ASP A 816 -11.98 -2.16 1.82
CA ASP A 816 -12.33 -1.23 2.88
C ASP A 816 -12.55 0.19 2.34
N SER A 817 -12.90 1.11 3.23
CA SER A 817 -13.19 2.51 2.90
C SER A 817 -12.08 3.45 3.36
N PHE A 818 -10.83 3.04 3.26
CA PHE A 818 -9.69 3.84 3.67
C PHE A 818 -9.70 5.23 3.00
N GLU A 819 -9.61 6.28 3.81
CA GLU A 819 -9.48 7.69 3.40
C GLU A 819 -10.47 8.14 2.30
N GLY A 820 -11.71 7.66 2.36
CA GLY A 820 -12.78 8.06 1.43
C GLY A 820 -12.81 7.30 0.10
N ALA A 821 -11.99 6.27 -0.07
CA ALA A 821 -12.09 5.38 -1.22
C ALA A 821 -13.47 4.71 -1.28
N SER A 822 -14.01 4.58 -2.48
CA SER A 822 -15.26 3.82 -2.68
C SER A 822 -14.98 2.33 -2.54
N ALA A 823 -15.90 1.59 -1.94
CA ALA A 823 -15.84 0.13 -1.98
C ALA A 823 -16.03 -0.35 -3.42
N CYS A 824 -15.10 -1.14 -3.93
CA CYS A 824 -15.29 -1.85 -5.19
C CYS A 824 -16.39 -2.91 -5.05
N GLY A 825 -17.23 -3.02 -6.05
CA GLY A 825 -18.22 -4.10 -6.13
C GLY A 825 -17.63 -5.51 -6.42
N GLY A 826 -16.32 -5.68 -6.27
CA GLY A 826 -15.59 -6.90 -6.55
C GLY A 826 -15.38 -7.81 -5.35
N THR A 827 -14.52 -8.84 -5.52
CA THR A 827 -14.16 -9.79 -4.44
C THR A 827 -12.67 -10.03 -4.39
N LEU A 828 -12.17 -10.26 -3.17
CA LEU A 828 -10.82 -10.72 -2.87
C LEU A 828 -10.91 -12.15 -2.32
N THR A 829 -10.14 -13.07 -2.87
CA THR A 829 -10.13 -14.48 -2.46
C THR A 829 -8.71 -14.95 -2.17
N LEU A 830 -8.49 -15.48 -0.97
CA LEU A 830 -7.23 -16.13 -0.60
C LEU A 830 -7.18 -17.51 -1.30
N THR A 831 -6.36 -17.62 -2.33
CA THR A 831 -6.23 -18.86 -3.11
C THR A 831 -5.12 -19.76 -2.56
N ASP A 832 -3.98 -19.17 -2.18
CA ASP A 832 -2.95 -19.81 -1.36
C ASP A 832 -2.64 -18.88 -0.17
N PRO A 833 -3.11 -19.23 1.03
CA PRO A 833 -3.00 -18.34 2.19
C PRO A 833 -1.66 -18.44 2.93
N VAL A 834 -0.71 -19.28 2.51
CA VAL A 834 0.53 -19.49 3.27
C VAL A 834 1.73 -18.90 2.54
N ILE A 835 2.41 -17.98 3.20
CA ILE A 835 3.68 -17.41 2.75
C ILE A 835 4.81 -18.13 3.49
N THR A 836 5.79 -18.63 2.75
CA THR A 836 7.00 -19.26 3.29
C THR A 836 8.26 -18.53 2.81
N PRO A 837 9.46 -18.80 3.34
CA PRO A 837 10.70 -18.22 2.82
C PRO A 837 10.99 -18.53 1.34
N SER A 838 10.35 -19.55 0.78
CA SER A 838 10.56 -19.98 -0.62
C SER A 838 9.30 -19.90 -1.48
N GLN A 839 8.16 -19.51 -0.94
CA GLN A 839 6.88 -19.48 -1.65
C GLN A 839 6.03 -18.30 -1.23
N SER A 840 5.57 -17.53 -2.21
CA SER A 840 4.58 -16.46 -2.01
C SER A 840 3.19 -17.02 -1.75
N GLY A 841 2.38 -16.28 -0.99
CA GLY A 841 0.94 -16.50 -0.96
C GLY A 841 0.28 -16.07 -2.27
N THR A 842 -1.02 -16.33 -2.41
CA THR A 842 -1.77 -15.91 -3.60
C THR A 842 -3.14 -15.35 -3.21
N ILE A 843 -3.45 -14.15 -3.67
CA ILE A 843 -4.75 -13.50 -3.51
C ILE A 843 -5.32 -13.24 -4.91
N THR A 844 -6.47 -13.80 -5.20
CA THR A 844 -7.20 -13.53 -6.43
C THR A 844 -8.11 -12.33 -6.23
N VAL A 845 -7.92 -11.30 -7.05
CA VAL A 845 -8.72 -10.09 -7.11
C VAL A 845 -9.66 -10.19 -8.31
N ASN A 846 -10.96 -10.13 -8.08
CA ASN A 846 -11.96 -9.93 -9.13
C ASN A 846 -12.47 -8.49 -9.02
N ALA A 847 -12.20 -7.67 -10.03
CA ALA A 847 -12.68 -6.30 -10.04
C ALA A 847 -14.20 -6.24 -10.22
N GLY A 848 -14.82 -5.26 -9.59
CA GLY A 848 -16.22 -4.92 -9.87
C GLY A 848 -16.39 -4.28 -11.24
N GLY A 849 -17.63 -4.14 -11.68
CA GLY A 849 -18.01 -3.54 -12.96
C GLY A 849 -18.02 -2.01 -12.97
N VAL A 850 -17.27 -1.33 -12.09
CA VAL A 850 -17.22 0.14 -12.01
C VAL A 850 -15.77 0.60 -11.96
N PRO A 851 -15.29 1.35 -12.95
CA PRO A 851 -13.95 1.96 -12.92
C PRO A 851 -13.80 2.91 -11.73
N GLY A 852 -12.65 2.87 -11.06
CA GLY A 852 -12.38 3.69 -9.89
C GLY A 852 -11.14 3.29 -9.10
N PHE A 853 -11.00 3.86 -7.90
CA PHE A 853 -9.93 3.57 -6.97
C PHE A 853 -10.49 2.86 -5.74
N CYS A 854 -9.93 1.74 -5.38
CA CYS A 854 -10.38 0.91 -4.28
C CYS A 854 -9.21 0.58 -3.37
N HIS A 855 -9.38 0.79 -2.09
CA HIS A 855 -8.43 0.30 -1.10
C HIS A 855 -8.84 -1.10 -0.61
N PHE A 856 -7.84 -1.89 -0.23
CA PHE A 856 -8.07 -3.20 0.37
C PHE A 856 -7.05 -3.46 1.47
N THR A 857 -7.40 -4.34 2.41
CA THR A 857 -6.52 -4.80 3.47
C THR A 857 -6.42 -6.31 3.49
N VAL A 858 -5.25 -6.81 3.83
CA VAL A 858 -4.94 -8.23 4.01
C VAL A 858 -4.34 -8.43 5.39
N THR A 859 -4.84 -9.40 6.13
CA THR A 859 -4.36 -9.74 7.48
C THR A 859 -3.68 -11.09 7.45
N GLY A 860 -2.49 -11.18 8.05
CA GLY A 860 -1.71 -12.40 8.17
C GLY A 860 -1.05 -12.52 9.55
N SER A 861 -0.71 -13.75 9.95
CA SER A 861 -0.05 -14.05 11.24
C SER A 861 1.07 -15.04 11.08
N ASP A 862 2.18 -14.81 11.78
CA ASP A 862 3.30 -15.75 11.94
C ASP A 862 3.09 -16.75 13.09
N GLY A 863 1.87 -16.79 13.68
CA GLY A 863 1.50 -17.60 14.83
C GLY A 863 1.76 -16.91 16.18
N THR A 864 2.48 -15.80 16.21
CA THR A 864 2.75 -14.98 17.40
C THR A 864 2.19 -13.57 17.29
N VAL A 865 2.29 -12.99 16.12
CA VAL A 865 1.86 -11.61 15.83
C VAL A 865 0.98 -11.60 14.59
N THR A 866 -0.06 -10.79 14.64
CA THR A 866 -0.92 -10.49 13.49
C THR A 866 -0.50 -9.15 12.91
N GLN A 867 -0.25 -9.14 11.59
CA GLN A 867 0.09 -7.96 10.79
C GLN A 867 -0.99 -7.70 9.77
N THR A 868 -1.15 -6.44 9.36
CA THR A 868 -2.11 -6.04 8.33
C THR A 868 -1.40 -5.19 7.29
N GLU A 869 -1.54 -5.57 6.01
CA GLU A 869 -1.02 -4.82 4.89
C GLU A 869 -2.16 -4.30 4.03
N GLY A 870 -2.05 -3.06 3.58
CA GLY A 870 -3.01 -2.39 2.70
C GLY A 870 -2.45 -2.15 1.31
N GLY A 871 -3.36 -2.00 0.35
CA GLY A 871 -2.98 -1.70 -1.02
C GLY A 871 -4.12 -1.09 -1.82
N TRP A 872 -3.80 -0.71 -3.06
CA TRP A 872 -4.75 -0.05 -3.95
C TRP A 872 -5.00 -0.88 -5.20
N ILE A 873 -6.26 -0.92 -5.60
CA ILE A 873 -6.68 -1.44 -6.89
C ILE A 873 -7.25 -0.30 -7.72
N VAL A 874 -6.64 -0.07 -8.88
CA VAL A 874 -7.15 0.84 -9.89
C VAL A 874 -7.95 0.01 -10.88
N VAL A 875 -9.27 0.15 -10.86
CA VAL A 875 -10.16 -0.52 -11.81
C VAL A 875 -10.23 0.33 -13.07
N GLY A 876 -9.65 -0.17 -14.16
CA GLY A 876 -9.65 0.48 -15.46
C GLY A 876 -10.91 0.23 -16.27
N ASN A 877 -10.92 0.71 -17.51
CA ASN A 877 -12.03 0.47 -18.44
C ASN A 877 -11.97 -0.96 -19.05
N PRO A 878 -12.99 -1.41 -19.78
CA PRO A 878 -12.97 -2.71 -20.46
C PRO A 878 -11.74 -2.87 -21.37
N PRO A 879 -11.12 -4.06 -21.41
CA PRO A 879 -9.95 -4.31 -22.25
C PRO A 879 -10.30 -4.30 -23.75
N ALA A 880 -9.29 -4.06 -24.58
CA ALA A 880 -9.37 -4.35 -26.00
C ALA A 880 -9.52 -5.87 -26.25
N ASP A 881 -10.03 -6.25 -27.38
CA ASP A 881 -10.04 -7.64 -27.87
C ASP A 881 -9.02 -7.82 -28.99
N LEU A 882 -8.32 -8.94 -29.01
CA LEU A 882 -7.35 -9.32 -30.02
C LEU A 882 -7.73 -10.70 -30.61
N ALA A 883 -8.24 -10.70 -31.81
CA ALA A 883 -8.71 -11.90 -32.46
C ALA A 883 -7.80 -12.32 -33.64
N VAL A 884 -7.55 -13.62 -33.78
CA VAL A 884 -6.90 -14.16 -34.99
C VAL A 884 -7.77 -13.89 -36.21
N SER A 885 -7.22 -13.21 -37.20
CA SER A 885 -7.91 -12.83 -38.44
C SER A 885 -7.37 -13.50 -39.69
N GLY A 886 -6.23 -14.18 -39.63
CA GLY A 886 -5.64 -14.92 -40.77
C GLY A 886 -4.46 -15.79 -40.40
N GLY A 887 -4.15 -16.77 -41.23
CA GLY A 887 -2.90 -17.51 -41.18
C GLY A 887 -2.75 -18.59 -40.11
N ASN A 888 -3.80 -18.99 -39.36
CA ASN A 888 -3.70 -20.01 -38.30
C ASN A 888 -3.84 -21.45 -38.85
N ASN A 889 -3.24 -22.42 -38.21
CA ASN A 889 -3.29 -23.85 -38.51
C ASN A 889 -2.67 -24.21 -39.87
N GLN A 890 -1.62 -23.53 -40.30
CA GLN A 890 -0.89 -23.84 -41.53
C GLN A 890 0.14 -24.95 -41.26
N SER A 891 0.49 -25.66 -42.34
CA SER A 891 1.56 -26.64 -42.36
C SER A 891 2.50 -26.34 -43.54
N GLY A 892 3.80 -26.48 -43.30
CA GLY A 892 4.80 -26.23 -44.32
C GLY A 892 6.06 -27.07 -44.11
N ASN A 893 6.92 -27.16 -45.12
CA ASN A 893 8.19 -27.84 -45.01
C ASN A 893 9.13 -27.11 -44.04
N VAL A 894 9.96 -27.86 -43.33
CA VAL A 894 10.99 -27.28 -42.44
C VAL A 894 11.83 -26.24 -43.18
N GLY A 895 12.16 -25.14 -42.51
CA GLY A 895 12.96 -24.04 -43.04
C GLY A 895 12.24 -23.16 -44.13
N THR A 896 10.98 -23.41 -44.44
CA THR A 896 10.22 -22.56 -45.36
C THR A 896 9.34 -21.54 -44.66
N THR A 897 9.09 -20.42 -45.34
CA THR A 897 8.11 -19.42 -44.85
C THR A 897 6.69 -19.88 -45.15
N LEU A 898 5.79 -19.77 -44.22
CA LEU A 898 4.37 -20.10 -44.39
C LEU A 898 3.73 -19.19 -45.44
N PRO A 899 2.79 -19.73 -46.29
CA PRO A 899 2.23 -19.00 -47.41
C PRO A 899 1.33 -17.81 -46.98
N GLU A 900 0.63 -17.94 -45.87
CA GLU A 900 -0.24 -16.89 -45.36
C GLU A 900 0.39 -16.24 -44.12
N PRO A 901 0.44 -14.90 -44.03
CA PRO A 901 0.87 -14.20 -42.86
C PRO A 901 -0.01 -14.53 -41.64
N LEU A 902 0.59 -14.66 -40.47
CA LEU A 902 -0.15 -14.71 -39.22
C LEU A 902 -0.71 -13.32 -38.94
N ALA A 903 -2.01 -13.18 -38.85
CA ALA A 903 -2.68 -11.89 -38.71
C ALA A 903 -3.67 -11.88 -37.55
N VAL A 904 -3.66 -10.78 -36.80
CA VAL A 904 -4.63 -10.49 -35.74
C VAL A 904 -5.34 -9.18 -36.01
N THR A 905 -6.58 -9.07 -35.54
CA THR A 905 -7.35 -7.82 -35.54
C THR A 905 -7.55 -7.35 -34.10
N LEU A 906 -7.12 -6.12 -33.83
CA LEU A 906 -7.33 -5.43 -32.59
C LEU A 906 -8.67 -4.67 -32.63
N THR A 907 -9.52 -4.91 -31.65
CA THR A 907 -10.74 -4.15 -31.38
C THR A 907 -10.58 -3.36 -30.09
N PRO A 908 -10.54 -2.01 -30.10
CA PRO A 908 -10.44 -1.22 -28.91
C PRO A 908 -11.61 -1.45 -27.94
N GLY A 909 -11.34 -1.55 -26.64
CA GLY A 909 -12.37 -1.74 -25.60
C GLY A 909 -13.19 -0.50 -25.29
N GLN A 910 -12.78 0.69 -25.77
CA GLN A 910 -13.47 1.97 -25.55
C GLN A 910 -14.07 2.55 -26.82
N SER A 911 -15.21 3.21 -26.67
CA SER A 911 -15.78 4.03 -27.75
C SER A 911 -14.85 5.23 -28.02
N GLY A 912 -14.26 5.28 -29.22
CA GLY A 912 -13.36 6.36 -29.65
C GLY A 912 -11.87 5.98 -29.72
N GLY A 913 -11.46 4.80 -29.26
CA GLY A 913 -10.13 4.26 -29.53
C GLY A 913 -9.96 3.92 -30.99
N THR A 914 -8.82 4.25 -31.59
CA THR A 914 -8.46 3.79 -32.94
C THR A 914 -7.57 2.56 -32.81
N ALA A 915 -7.84 1.55 -33.59
CA ALA A 915 -6.97 0.39 -33.67
C ALA A 915 -5.74 0.62 -34.58
N THR A 916 -5.64 1.78 -35.22
CA THR A 916 -4.56 2.10 -36.18
C THR A 916 -3.26 2.47 -35.50
N GLY A 917 -2.15 1.89 -35.88
CA GLY A 917 -0.82 2.20 -35.35
C GLY A 917 -0.51 1.58 -34.00
N ALA A 918 -1.40 0.75 -33.45
CA ALA A 918 -1.11 0.05 -32.19
C ALA A 918 -0.02 -1.02 -32.40
N SER A 919 0.96 -1.05 -31.53
CA SER A 919 2.01 -2.07 -31.52
C SER A 919 1.44 -3.42 -31.07
N ILE A 920 1.73 -4.51 -31.79
CA ILE A 920 1.39 -5.88 -31.40
C ILE A 920 2.69 -6.70 -31.36
N LEU A 921 2.99 -7.29 -30.19
CA LEU A 921 4.14 -8.17 -30.03
C LEU A 921 3.78 -9.60 -30.46
N PHE A 922 4.49 -10.14 -31.46
CA PHE A 922 4.43 -11.55 -31.79
C PHE A 922 5.63 -12.30 -31.25
N THR A 923 5.39 -13.41 -30.59
CA THR A 923 6.42 -14.30 -30.02
C THR A 923 6.21 -15.72 -30.52
N THR A 924 7.27 -16.36 -31.04
CA THR A 924 7.21 -17.74 -31.51
C THR A 924 7.97 -18.69 -30.60
N SER A 925 7.47 -19.92 -30.44
CA SER A 925 8.16 -20.99 -29.73
C SER A 925 9.33 -21.60 -30.52
N ALA A 926 9.32 -21.46 -31.85
CA ALA A 926 10.38 -21.90 -32.73
C ALA A 926 10.24 -21.23 -34.13
N GLY A 927 11.31 -21.24 -34.93
CA GLY A 927 11.32 -20.58 -36.21
C GLY A 927 11.64 -19.08 -36.08
N THR A 928 11.35 -18.34 -37.17
CA THR A 928 11.67 -16.91 -37.22
C THR A 928 10.45 -16.12 -37.73
N LEU A 929 10.03 -15.16 -36.97
CA LEU A 929 9.02 -14.17 -37.36
C LEU A 929 9.66 -13.03 -38.13
N SER A 930 8.90 -12.36 -39.01
CA SER A 930 9.31 -11.11 -39.66
C SER A 930 8.11 -10.21 -39.95
N ASN A 931 8.27 -8.90 -39.66
CA ASN A 931 7.33 -7.85 -40.07
C ASN A 931 7.74 -7.16 -41.37
N GLY A 932 8.77 -7.67 -42.05
CA GLY A 932 9.36 -7.09 -43.25
C GLY A 932 10.54 -6.14 -43.00
N THR A 933 10.68 -5.61 -41.79
CA THR A 933 11.77 -4.71 -41.40
C THR A 933 12.70 -5.40 -40.40
N THR A 934 12.12 -6.06 -39.40
CA THR A 934 12.82 -6.81 -38.35
C THR A 934 12.45 -8.28 -38.42
N SER A 935 13.35 -9.15 -37.95
CA SER A 935 13.11 -10.59 -37.86
C SER A 935 13.74 -11.19 -36.61
N GLY A 936 13.09 -12.21 -36.03
CA GLY A 936 13.57 -12.88 -34.82
C GLY A 936 12.49 -13.76 -34.16
N PRO A 937 12.74 -14.31 -32.98
CA PRO A 937 11.75 -15.06 -32.23
C PRO A 937 10.65 -14.17 -31.65
N LYS A 938 10.90 -12.86 -31.56
CA LYS A 938 9.96 -11.83 -31.13
C LYS A 938 10.01 -10.65 -32.09
N VAL A 939 8.86 -10.15 -32.52
CA VAL A 939 8.76 -9.05 -33.49
C VAL A 939 7.54 -8.20 -33.12
N ILE A 940 7.68 -6.88 -33.16
CA ILE A 940 6.57 -5.94 -33.07
C ILE A 940 6.05 -5.65 -34.49
N ALA A 941 4.74 -5.71 -34.68
CA ALA A 941 4.06 -5.27 -35.90
C ALA A 941 2.97 -4.24 -35.54
N LEU A 942 2.89 -3.17 -36.35
CA LEU A 942 1.88 -2.12 -36.16
C LEU A 942 0.56 -2.51 -36.86
N THR A 943 -0.54 -2.16 -36.21
CA THR A 943 -1.86 -2.32 -36.81
C THR A 943 -2.08 -1.28 -37.93
N ASN A 944 -2.68 -1.71 -39.04
CA ASN A 944 -3.08 -0.83 -40.16
C ASN A 944 -4.40 -0.08 -39.84
N SER A 945 -4.92 0.66 -40.84
CA SER A 945 -6.17 1.43 -40.68
C SER A 945 -7.43 0.57 -40.41
N SER A 946 -7.35 -0.74 -40.58
CA SER A 946 -8.42 -1.70 -40.25
C SER A 946 -8.17 -2.39 -38.89
N GLY A 947 -7.17 -2.00 -38.14
CA GLY A 947 -6.80 -2.61 -36.89
C GLY A 947 -6.05 -3.94 -37.02
N VAL A 948 -5.54 -4.28 -38.21
CA VAL A 948 -4.87 -5.56 -38.48
C VAL A 948 -3.36 -5.42 -38.40
N ALA A 949 -2.72 -6.24 -37.55
CA ALA A 949 -1.27 -6.47 -37.53
C ALA A 949 -0.95 -7.86 -38.06
N SER A 950 0.15 -8.00 -38.81
CA SER A 950 0.56 -9.29 -39.36
C SER A 950 2.06 -9.46 -39.44
N VAL A 951 2.50 -10.72 -39.34
CA VAL A 951 3.90 -11.14 -39.47
C VAL A 951 3.96 -12.40 -40.34
N THR A 952 5.09 -12.63 -41.04
CA THR A 952 5.39 -13.90 -41.66
C THR A 952 6.15 -14.81 -40.70
N LEU A 953 5.92 -16.12 -40.77
CA LEU A 953 6.65 -17.13 -40.01
C LEU A 953 7.46 -18.03 -40.93
N THR A 954 8.78 -18.06 -40.79
CA THR A 954 9.67 -19.08 -41.34
C THR A 954 9.79 -20.23 -40.36
N LEU A 955 9.40 -21.41 -40.73
CA LEU A 955 9.38 -22.61 -39.90
C LEU A 955 10.79 -23.03 -39.48
N PRO A 956 10.95 -23.71 -38.34
CA PRO A 956 12.25 -24.21 -37.88
C PRO A 956 12.79 -25.32 -38.82
N GLY A 957 14.10 -25.60 -38.72
CA GLY A 957 14.76 -26.65 -39.49
C GLY A 957 14.47 -28.09 -39.05
N THR A 958 13.61 -28.28 -38.04
CA THR A 958 13.19 -29.59 -37.55
C THR A 958 11.66 -29.69 -37.47
N PRO A 959 11.07 -30.88 -37.82
CA PRO A 959 9.63 -31.05 -37.70
C PRO A 959 9.12 -30.90 -36.30
N GLN A 960 8.15 -30.04 -36.06
CA GLN A 960 7.49 -29.80 -34.80
C GLN A 960 6.26 -28.91 -34.89
N THR A 961 5.48 -28.89 -33.84
CA THR A 961 4.42 -27.88 -33.66
C THR A 961 5.06 -26.55 -33.26
N VAL A 962 4.67 -25.45 -33.87
CA VAL A 962 5.14 -24.10 -33.59
C VAL A 962 3.96 -23.30 -33.07
N ASN A 963 4.06 -22.83 -31.84
CA ASN A 963 3.08 -21.95 -31.28
C ASN A 963 3.55 -20.50 -31.42
N VAL A 964 2.65 -19.63 -31.86
CA VAL A 964 2.90 -18.20 -31.95
C VAL A 964 1.85 -17.49 -31.12
N GLN A 965 2.27 -16.56 -30.28
CA GLN A 965 1.42 -15.71 -29.48
C GLN A 965 1.51 -14.28 -30.00
N ALA A 966 0.37 -13.63 -30.20
CA ALA A 966 0.26 -12.22 -30.44
C ALA A 966 -0.31 -11.55 -29.20
N GLU A 967 0.26 -10.45 -28.79
CA GLU A 967 -0.05 -9.74 -27.56
C GLU A 967 -0.31 -8.27 -27.84
N ALA A 968 -1.49 -7.77 -27.46
CA ALA A 968 -1.82 -6.36 -27.50
C ALA A 968 -1.19 -5.61 -26.32
N PRO A 969 -0.93 -4.27 -26.43
CA PRO A 969 -0.35 -3.48 -25.36
C PRO A 969 -1.15 -3.57 -24.06
N TYR A 970 -0.45 -3.64 -22.93
CA TYR A 970 -1.08 -3.54 -21.60
C TYR A 970 -1.93 -2.28 -21.47
N ALA A 971 -1.49 -1.18 -22.06
CA ALA A 971 -2.21 0.08 -22.10
C ALA A 971 -3.57 0.03 -22.82
N LEU A 972 -3.82 -1.00 -23.63
CA LEU A 972 -5.10 -1.27 -24.28
C LEU A 972 -5.87 -2.45 -23.62
N GLY A 973 -5.34 -3.02 -22.53
CA GLY A 973 -5.99 -4.08 -21.78
C GLY A 973 -5.45 -5.48 -22.00
N HIS A 974 -4.25 -5.62 -22.55
CA HIS A 974 -3.48 -6.87 -22.61
C HIS A 974 -4.27 -8.07 -23.17
N ALA A 975 -4.77 -7.96 -24.38
CA ALA A 975 -5.42 -9.07 -25.08
C ALA A 975 -4.39 -9.99 -25.77
N ILE A 976 -4.65 -11.30 -25.75
CA ILE A 976 -3.76 -12.32 -26.32
C ILE A 976 -4.50 -13.14 -27.37
N ALA A 977 -3.83 -13.36 -28.51
CA ALA A 977 -4.27 -14.29 -29.54
C ALA A 977 -3.18 -15.36 -29.81
N ASN A 978 -3.57 -16.61 -30.01
CA ASN A 978 -2.65 -17.71 -30.19
C ASN A 978 -2.83 -18.38 -31.53
N PHE A 979 -1.72 -18.77 -32.17
CA PHE A 979 -1.64 -19.54 -33.39
C PHE A 979 -0.93 -20.87 -33.14
N THR A 980 -1.29 -21.87 -33.91
CA THR A 980 -0.62 -23.19 -33.86
C THR A 980 -0.30 -23.62 -35.28
N GLU A 981 1.00 -23.73 -35.59
CA GLU A 981 1.51 -24.05 -36.94
C GLU A 981 2.29 -25.37 -36.91
N THR A 982 2.52 -25.98 -38.07
CA THR A 982 3.22 -27.26 -38.12
C THR A 982 4.37 -27.21 -39.13
N ALA A 983 5.59 -27.46 -38.66
CA ALA A 983 6.75 -27.79 -39.50
C ALA A 983 6.77 -29.30 -39.78
N GLN A 984 6.80 -29.68 -41.05
CA GLN A 984 6.77 -31.08 -41.51
C GLN A 984 8.06 -31.49 -42.18
#